data_f59ee638dbb2cf42af6e179892b2365a
#
_entry.id   f59ee638dbb2cf42af6e179892b2365a
#
_cell.length_a   1.000
_cell.length_b   1.000
_cell.length_c   1.000
_cell.angle_alpha   90.00
_cell.angle_beta   90.00
_cell.angle_gamma   90.00
#
_symmetry.space_group_name_H-M   'P 1'
#
loop_
_entity.id
_entity.type
_entity.pdbx_description
1 polymer ?
#
loop_
_entity_poly.entity_id
_entity_poly.type
_entity_poly.pdbx_seq_one_letter_code
_entity_poly.pdbx_strand_id
1 'polypeptide(L)'
;MIVDSYSQRNLELWETLREKKKRGTLLWVLDYTKTAMGSRMLRHFLERPLRDKKKIEERLDAVEEFTGHYIDMEELREYLDSIYDIERLLSRISLSTANARDLLALKLSLQYLPDIKKALSPFQSSLLSKMGEEMDSLEDIYRKIEEEIVEEPPLSVKEGGLIKASFSKDVEDYRNAGVNGKEWLQELEARERDKTGIKNLKIKYNRIFGYCFEVSKAYQGEIPDYFIRRQTLAQGERYITTELEELQNRILGAEEKLKDLEYALFCTLREEIAAELPRIQKTARELAHLDAYLSLAKLAIKENYVRPRLSEGGSLFIKEGRHPVVEKLLEEEHFIPNDTSLEENQEIAIITGPNMAGKSTYMRQVALIVLLSAIGSFVPAKEAELPICDRIFTRVGASDDLAQGQSTFMVEMSEVANILRNATKQSLLILDEIGRGTSTFDGLSIAWAVVEYIARHIQAKTLFATHYHELTELEGKLNNVKNYFIAVSKKDGEISFLRKIIPGGADESYGIDVAKLAGVPEGVLSRAREISAFLSDNDFMQENKNIVAKEGGLETDDNSGGYGKQAENGAFKKGESKNGESKRGTSGAKLLKSLNKLEEKPALTKGEEEVLRKLRSIIPEKISPFEACSLLFELKELLQ
;
A
#
# COMPACT_ATOMS: atom_id res chain seq x y z
N MET A 1 -14.93 -4.55 -9.22
CA MET A 1 -13.90 -4.91 -10.21
C MET A 1 -12.77 -5.65 -9.51
N ILE A 2 -12.14 -6.62 -10.15
CA ILE A 2 -11.02 -7.38 -9.59
C ILE A 2 -9.73 -6.91 -10.26
N VAL A 3 -8.74 -6.58 -9.45
CA VAL A 3 -7.34 -6.36 -9.88
C VAL A 3 -6.51 -7.40 -9.14
N ASP A 4 -5.94 -8.35 -9.86
CA ASP A 4 -5.16 -9.43 -9.25
C ASP A 4 -3.83 -8.92 -8.65
N SER A 5 -3.17 -9.74 -7.84
CA SER A 5 -1.93 -9.35 -7.15
C SER A 5 -0.79 -8.97 -8.10
N TYR A 6 -0.70 -9.62 -9.25
CA TYR A 6 0.28 -9.28 -10.29
C TYR A 6 -0.01 -7.90 -10.88
N SER A 7 -1.28 -7.65 -11.23
CA SER A 7 -1.70 -6.35 -11.75
C SER A 7 -1.56 -5.22 -10.74
N GLN A 8 -1.89 -5.46 -9.46
CA GLN A 8 -1.67 -4.49 -8.39
C GLN A 8 -0.20 -4.09 -8.28
N ARG A 9 0.71 -5.07 -8.36
CA ARG A 9 2.15 -4.87 -8.34
C ARG A 9 2.64 -4.16 -9.60
N ASN A 10 2.23 -4.62 -10.79
CA ASN A 10 2.66 -4.06 -12.08
C ASN A 10 2.19 -2.62 -12.28
N LEU A 11 1.04 -2.25 -11.73
CA LEU A 11 0.50 -0.89 -11.74
C LEU A 11 1.02 -0.01 -10.59
N GLU A 12 1.86 -0.55 -9.71
CA GLU A 12 2.44 0.14 -8.56
C GLU A 12 1.37 0.90 -7.73
N LEU A 13 0.31 0.17 -7.31
CA LEU A 13 -0.83 0.83 -6.68
C LEU A 13 -0.49 1.43 -5.31
N TRP A 14 0.32 0.76 -4.47
CA TRP A 14 0.68 1.20 -3.09
C TRP A 14 2.15 1.06 -2.70
N GLU A 15 2.95 0.33 -3.48
CA GLU A 15 4.40 0.25 -3.34
C GLU A 15 5.08 0.19 -4.72
N THR A 16 6.24 0.85 -4.86
CA THR A 16 7.02 0.81 -6.08
C THR A 16 7.71 -0.54 -6.27
N LEU A 17 7.89 -0.99 -7.51
CA LEU A 17 8.49 -2.29 -7.84
C LEU A 17 9.94 -2.41 -7.31
N ARG A 18 10.74 -1.37 -7.45
CA ARG A 18 12.17 -1.37 -7.13
C ARG A 18 12.45 -1.07 -5.67
N GLU A 19 11.93 0.04 -5.16
CA GLU A 19 12.32 0.59 -3.86
C GLU A 19 11.35 0.25 -2.73
N LYS A 20 10.21 -0.37 -3.04
CA LYS A 20 9.15 -0.69 -2.08
C LYS A 20 8.67 0.51 -1.25
N LYS A 21 8.67 1.71 -1.88
CA LYS A 21 8.27 2.97 -1.27
C LYS A 21 6.84 3.36 -1.66
N LYS A 22 6.18 4.19 -0.82
CA LYS A 22 4.87 4.80 -1.13
C LYS A 22 4.99 5.90 -2.19
N ARG A 23 6.05 6.75 -2.15
CA ARG A 23 6.28 7.80 -3.15
C ARG A 23 6.51 7.15 -4.52
N GLY A 24 5.78 7.62 -5.52
CA GLY A 24 5.82 7.06 -6.87
C GLY A 24 4.75 5.99 -7.13
N THR A 25 3.74 5.84 -6.26
CA THR A 25 2.62 4.92 -6.44
C THR A 25 1.32 5.64 -6.75
N LEU A 26 0.28 4.92 -7.21
CA LEU A 26 -1.03 5.53 -7.42
C LEU A 26 -1.61 6.06 -6.10
N LEU A 27 -1.54 5.28 -5.01
CA LEU A 27 -2.02 5.72 -3.70
C LEU A 27 -1.34 7.02 -3.24
N TRP A 28 -0.05 7.19 -3.50
CA TRP A 28 0.64 8.44 -3.19
C TRP A 28 0.11 9.63 -3.99
N VAL A 29 -0.31 9.40 -5.25
CA VAL A 29 -0.93 10.45 -6.07
C VAL A 29 -2.27 10.87 -5.49
N LEU A 30 -3.10 9.92 -5.06
CA LEU A 30 -4.45 10.13 -4.59
C LEU A 30 -4.53 10.71 -3.17
N ASP A 31 -3.51 10.50 -2.34
CA ASP A 31 -3.59 10.70 -0.89
C ASP A 31 -3.39 12.17 -0.49
N TYR A 32 -4.49 12.91 -0.53
CA TYR A 32 -4.66 14.24 0.06
C TYR A 32 -5.53 14.21 1.32
N THR A 33 -5.74 13.03 1.90
CA THR A 33 -6.54 12.86 3.11
C THR A 33 -5.94 13.58 4.31
N LYS A 34 -6.80 13.94 5.25
CA LYS A 34 -6.44 14.60 6.50
C LYS A 34 -6.34 13.62 7.67
N THR A 35 -7.05 12.49 7.58
CA THR A 35 -7.10 11.48 8.64
C THR A 35 -6.43 10.17 8.21
N ALA A 36 -5.88 9.44 9.17
CA ALA A 36 -5.37 8.10 8.91
C ALA A 36 -6.48 7.12 8.47
N MET A 37 -7.72 7.34 8.91
CA MET A 37 -8.90 6.57 8.50
C MET A 37 -9.23 6.79 7.02
N GLY A 38 -9.19 8.04 6.55
CA GLY A 38 -9.37 8.38 5.13
C GLY A 38 -8.30 7.78 4.23
N SER A 39 -7.03 7.82 4.64
CA SER A 39 -5.94 7.18 3.88
C SER A 39 -6.14 5.66 3.74
N ARG A 40 -6.60 4.99 4.81
CA ARG A 40 -6.98 3.56 4.74
C ARG A 40 -8.19 3.33 3.83
N MET A 41 -9.15 4.24 3.84
CA MET A 41 -10.33 4.15 2.98
C MET A 41 -9.98 4.33 1.51
N LEU A 42 -9.08 5.26 1.13
CA LEU A 42 -8.56 5.39 -0.23
C LEU A 42 -7.88 4.11 -0.71
N ARG A 43 -7.06 3.50 0.16
CA ARG A 43 -6.46 2.21 -0.14
C ARG A 43 -7.52 1.14 -0.35
N HIS A 44 -8.55 1.10 0.48
CA HIS A 44 -9.67 0.17 0.32
C HIS A 44 -10.43 0.39 -1.00
N PHE A 45 -10.58 1.62 -1.48
CA PHE A 45 -11.18 1.89 -2.79
C PHE A 45 -10.36 1.27 -3.92
N LEU A 46 -9.01 1.36 -3.86
CA LEU A 46 -8.12 0.73 -4.84
C LEU A 46 -8.11 -0.80 -4.75
N GLU A 47 -8.22 -1.37 -3.55
CA GLU A 47 -8.30 -2.82 -3.32
C GLU A 47 -9.63 -3.41 -3.80
N ARG A 48 -10.71 -2.63 -3.73
CA ARG A 48 -12.08 -3.06 -4.08
C ARG A 48 -12.78 -2.05 -4.99
N PRO A 49 -12.31 -1.86 -6.22
CA PRO A 49 -12.96 -0.97 -7.17
C PRO A 49 -14.38 -1.45 -7.50
N LEU A 50 -15.26 -0.53 -7.77
CA LEU A 50 -16.68 -0.80 -8.01
C LEU A 50 -16.92 -1.40 -9.40
N ARG A 51 -18.08 -2.07 -9.55
CA ARG A 51 -18.64 -2.56 -10.84
C ARG A 51 -20.07 -2.07 -11.05
N ASP A 52 -20.66 -1.52 -10.03
CA ASP A 52 -22.03 -1.01 -10.08
C ASP A 52 -21.98 0.43 -10.60
N LYS A 53 -22.53 0.66 -11.79
CA LYS A 53 -22.59 1.97 -12.45
C LYS A 53 -23.15 3.03 -11.53
N LYS A 54 -24.30 2.74 -10.88
CA LYS A 54 -24.97 3.69 -9.98
C LYS A 54 -24.06 4.13 -8.83
N LYS A 55 -23.37 3.18 -8.21
CA LYS A 55 -22.45 3.49 -7.09
C LYS A 55 -21.22 4.26 -7.55
N ILE A 56 -20.73 4.02 -8.77
CA ILE A 56 -19.63 4.80 -9.34
C ILE A 56 -20.11 6.23 -9.60
N GLU A 57 -21.27 6.40 -10.22
CA GLU A 57 -21.85 7.72 -10.50
C GLU A 57 -22.13 8.49 -9.21
N GLU A 58 -22.72 7.85 -8.18
CA GLU A 58 -22.92 8.47 -6.87
C GLU A 58 -21.62 9.03 -6.26
N ARG A 59 -20.47 8.33 -6.44
CA ARG A 59 -19.17 8.86 -6.00
C ARG A 59 -18.67 9.99 -6.87
N LEU A 60 -18.83 9.87 -8.20
CA LEU A 60 -18.45 10.91 -9.14
C LEU A 60 -19.26 12.19 -8.88
N ASP A 61 -20.57 12.07 -8.57
CA ASP A 61 -21.43 13.20 -8.22
C ASP A 61 -20.93 13.91 -6.95
N ALA A 62 -20.55 13.13 -5.92
CA ALA A 62 -20.00 13.69 -4.68
C ALA A 62 -18.67 14.43 -4.93
N VAL A 63 -17.78 13.85 -5.75
CA VAL A 63 -16.50 14.48 -6.12
C VAL A 63 -16.75 15.75 -6.93
N GLU A 64 -17.67 15.71 -7.91
CA GLU A 64 -18.02 16.87 -8.74
C GLU A 64 -18.57 18.01 -7.89
N GLU A 65 -19.46 17.71 -6.98
CA GLU A 65 -20.08 18.72 -6.12
C GLU A 65 -19.03 19.41 -5.24
N PHE A 66 -18.08 18.65 -4.66
CA PHE A 66 -16.96 19.23 -3.93
C PHE A 66 -16.06 20.11 -4.81
N THR A 67 -15.84 19.75 -6.06
CA THR A 67 -15.05 20.60 -6.97
C THR A 67 -15.73 21.92 -7.27
N GLY A 68 -17.06 21.93 -7.29
CA GLY A 68 -17.87 23.15 -7.47
C GLY A 68 -17.97 24.04 -6.22
N HIS A 69 -17.79 23.46 -5.04
CA HIS A 69 -17.91 24.12 -3.74
C HIS A 69 -16.56 24.15 -2.99
N TYR A 70 -15.54 24.74 -3.59
CA TYR A 70 -14.17 24.68 -3.09
C TYR A 70 -14.00 25.22 -1.66
N ILE A 71 -14.69 26.29 -1.28
CA ILE A 71 -14.58 26.90 0.06
C ILE A 71 -15.13 25.92 1.12
N ASP A 72 -16.34 25.42 0.91
CA ASP A 72 -16.99 24.48 1.82
C ASP A 72 -16.18 23.16 1.93
N MET A 73 -15.59 22.74 0.80
CA MET A 73 -14.67 21.59 0.76
C MET A 73 -13.44 21.79 1.66
N GLU A 74 -12.78 22.94 1.58
CA GLU A 74 -11.61 23.22 2.42
C GLU A 74 -11.99 23.39 3.90
N GLU A 75 -13.14 23.96 4.21
CA GLU A 75 -13.66 24.02 5.59
C GLU A 75 -13.85 22.62 6.18
N LEU A 76 -14.49 21.70 5.46
CA LEU A 76 -14.61 20.30 5.87
C LEU A 76 -13.24 19.64 6.09
N ARG A 77 -12.26 19.95 5.25
CA ARG A 77 -10.90 19.44 5.39
C ARG A 77 -10.19 19.96 6.64
N GLU A 78 -10.43 21.20 7.04
CA GLU A 78 -9.91 21.79 8.26
C GLU A 78 -10.49 21.08 9.50
N TYR A 79 -11.79 20.82 9.54
CA TYR A 79 -12.39 20.04 10.62
C TYR A 79 -11.79 18.62 10.72
N LEU A 80 -11.62 17.94 9.58
CA LEU A 80 -11.04 16.59 9.54
C LEU A 80 -9.59 16.54 10.01
N ASP A 81 -8.81 17.61 9.82
CA ASP A 81 -7.41 17.69 10.28
C ASP A 81 -7.29 17.62 11.82
N SER A 82 -8.37 18.00 12.52
CA SER A 82 -8.47 17.96 13.98
C SER A 82 -8.96 16.60 14.53
N ILE A 83 -9.35 15.66 13.66
CA ILE A 83 -9.90 14.37 14.07
C ILE A 83 -8.79 13.33 14.22
N TYR A 84 -8.72 12.74 15.39
CA TYR A 84 -7.81 11.64 15.70
C TYR A 84 -8.24 10.34 15.00
N ASP A 85 -7.36 9.33 15.03
CA ASP A 85 -7.66 7.99 14.50
C ASP A 85 -8.68 7.26 15.39
N ILE A 86 -9.96 7.56 15.18
CA ILE A 86 -11.07 6.99 15.95
C ILE A 86 -11.06 5.47 15.88
N GLU A 87 -10.77 4.85 14.73
CA GLU A 87 -10.74 3.38 14.61
C GLU A 87 -9.70 2.74 15.53
N ARG A 88 -8.53 3.37 15.70
CA ARG A 88 -7.51 2.91 16.67
C ARG A 88 -7.93 3.14 18.10
N LEU A 89 -8.57 4.26 18.39
CA LEU A 89 -9.12 4.53 19.73
C LEU A 89 -10.17 3.49 20.09
N LEU A 90 -11.09 3.17 19.18
CA LEU A 90 -12.11 2.13 19.38
C LEU A 90 -11.50 0.75 19.61
N SER A 91 -10.44 0.41 18.89
CA SER A 91 -9.72 -0.86 19.11
C SER A 91 -9.16 -0.95 20.53
N ARG A 92 -8.58 0.15 21.07
CA ARG A 92 -8.09 0.20 22.46
C ARG A 92 -9.21 0.13 23.49
N ILE A 93 -10.33 0.79 23.22
CA ILE A 93 -11.53 0.76 24.09
C ILE A 93 -12.09 -0.66 24.15
N SER A 94 -12.28 -1.30 23.01
CA SER A 94 -12.77 -2.68 22.89
C SER A 94 -11.89 -3.70 23.62
N LEU A 95 -10.55 -3.51 23.57
CA LEU A 95 -9.59 -4.36 24.26
C LEU A 95 -9.35 -3.96 25.73
N SER A 96 -10.11 -2.99 26.25
CA SER A 96 -9.94 -2.44 27.62
C SER A 96 -8.53 -1.91 27.93
N THR A 97 -7.76 -1.53 26.89
CA THR A 97 -6.39 -0.99 27.01
C THR A 97 -6.34 0.53 26.88
N ALA A 98 -7.46 1.17 26.55
CA ALA A 98 -7.57 2.61 26.46
C ALA A 98 -7.34 3.29 27.82
N ASN A 99 -6.62 4.39 27.84
CA ASN A 99 -6.41 5.25 28.99
C ASN A 99 -7.26 6.55 28.90
N ALA A 100 -7.19 7.40 29.90
CA ALA A 100 -7.98 8.62 29.94
C ALA A 100 -7.63 9.61 28.80
N ARG A 101 -6.38 9.65 28.34
CA ARG A 101 -5.97 10.47 27.19
C ARG A 101 -6.56 9.96 25.87
N ASP A 102 -6.72 8.63 25.73
CA ASP A 102 -7.39 8.05 24.58
C ASP A 102 -8.88 8.47 24.52
N LEU A 103 -9.57 8.54 25.68
CA LEU A 103 -10.94 9.05 25.76
C LEU A 103 -11.02 10.55 25.47
N LEU A 104 -10.06 11.35 25.94
CA LEU A 104 -9.97 12.76 25.57
C LEU A 104 -9.74 12.96 24.06
N ALA A 105 -8.87 12.17 23.44
CA ALA A 105 -8.65 12.21 22.00
C ALA A 105 -9.94 11.86 21.23
N LEU A 106 -10.72 10.89 21.74
CA LEU A 106 -12.04 10.60 21.21
C LEU A 106 -12.96 11.81 21.36
N LYS A 107 -13.10 12.39 22.58
CA LYS A 107 -13.90 13.58 22.85
C LYS A 107 -13.57 14.73 21.90
N LEU A 108 -12.28 15.05 21.75
CA LEU A 108 -11.81 16.13 20.86
C LEU A 108 -12.19 15.87 19.39
N SER A 109 -12.21 14.59 18.97
CA SER A 109 -12.67 14.22 17.63
C SER A 109 -14.19 14.39 17.49
N LEU A 110 -14.96 14.01 18.51
CA LEU A 110 -16.43 14.12 18.49
C LEU A 110 -16.91 15.58 18.52
N GLN A 111 -16.12 16.48 19.05
CA GLN A 111 -16.44 17.92 19.16
C GLN A 111 -16.77 18.54 17.78
N TYR A 112 -16.11 18.10 16.72
CA TYR A 112 -16.27 18.66 15.38
C TYR A 112 -17.40 18.03 14.57
N LEU A 113 -18.03 16.95 15.05
CA LEU A 113 -19.09 16.25 14.31
C LEU A 113 -20.32 17.13 14.02
N PRO A 114 -20.82 17.96 14.94
CA PRO A 114 -21.93 18.87 14.64
C PRO A 114 -21.57 19.88 13.55
N ASP A 115 -20.35 20.42 13.56
CA ASP A 115 -19.88 21.37 12.55
C ASP A 115 -19.71 20.72 11.19
N ILE A 116 -19.13 19.51 11.12
CA ILE A 116 -19.05 18.71 9.89
C ILE A 116 -20.43 18.42 9.34
N LYS A 117 -21.37 18.00 10.19
CA LYS A 117 -22.76 17.75 9.78
C LYS A 117 -23.43 19.01 9.22
N LYS A 118 -23.20 20.16 9.83
CA LYS A 118 -23.68 21.45 9.36
C LYS A 118 -23.03 21.86 8.03
N ALA A 119 -21.71 21.67 7.89
CA ALA A 119 -20.97 21.98 6.68
C ALA A 119 -21.36 21.06 5.50
N LEU A 120 -21.93 19.88 5.76
CA LEU A 120 -22.47 19.00 4.74
C LEU A 120 -23.87 19.43 4.25
N SER A 121 -24.58 20.30 4.96
CA SER A 121 -25.96 20.69 4.63
C SER A 121 -26.18 21.36 3.27
N PRO A 122 -25.21 22.09 2.67
CA PRO A 122 -25.37 22.67 1.34
C PRO A 122 -25.34 21.65 0.20
N PHE A 123 -24.75 20.47 0.43
CA PHE A 123 -24.52 19.46 -0.61
C PHE A 123 -25.78 18.63 -0.88
N GLN A 124 -26.06 18.41 -2.17
CA GLN A 124 -27.31 17.79 -2.64
C GLN A 124 -27.11 16.42 -3.28
N SER A 125 -25.87 16.03 -3.64
CA SER A 125 -25.60 14.70 -4.17
C SER A 125 -26.06 13.62 -3.20
N SER A 126 -26.59 12.53 -3.74
CA SER A 126 -27.24 11.46 -2.96
C SER A 126 -26.37 10.93 -1.82
N LEU A 127 -25.06 10.78 -2.05
CA LEU A 127 -24.13 10.33 -1.02
C LEU A 127 -23.89 11.36 0.08
N LEU A 128 -23.68 12.63 -0.29
CA LEU A 128 -23.35 13.69 0.68
C LEU A 128 -24.59 14.11 1.50
N SER A 129 -25.75 14.26 0.85
CA SER A 129 -27.02 14.53 1.55
C SER A 129 -27.34 13.43 2.56
N LYS A 130 -27.27 12.18 2.13
CA LYS A 130 -27.48 11.05 3.02
C LYS A 130 -26.48 11.01 4.19
N MET A 131 -25.22 11.30 3.93
CA MET A 131 -24.18 11.38 4.96
C MET A 131 -24.49 12.49 5.96
N GLY A 132 -24.88 13.69 5.50
CA GLY A 132 -25.27 14.81 6.35
C GLY A 132 -26.50 14.50 7.21
N GLU A 133 -27.49 13.79 6.67
CA GLU A 133 -28.72 13.40 7.40
C GLU A 133 -28.47 12.31 8.44
N GLU A 134 -27.77 11.24 8.03
CA GLU A 134 -27.60 10.01 8.84
C GLU A 134 -26.41 10.06 9.81
N MET A 135 -25.47 11.00 9.66
CA MET A 135 -24.31 11.13 10.53
C MET A 135 -24.76 11.39 11.99
N ASP A 136 -24.36 10.51 12.87
CA ASP A 136 -24.59 10.65 14.30
C ASP A 136 -23.54 11.60 14.90
N SER A 137 -23.98 12.69 15.51
CA SER A 137 -23.09 13.67 16.16
C SER A 137 -22.47 13.18 17.46
N LEU A 138 -22.96 12.07 18.03
CA LEU A 138 -22.44 11.43 19.24
C LEU A 138 -22.27 12.42 20.43
N GLU A 139 -23.15 13.42 20.52
CA GLU A 139 -23.10 14.44 21.55
C GLU A 139 -23.24 13.90 22.97
N ASP A 140 -24.01 12.82 23.13
CA ASP A 140 -24.19 12.11 24.39
C ASP A 140 -22.87 11.53 24.89
N ILE A 141 -22.07 10.94 24.01
CA ILE A 141 -20.75 10.38 24.32
C ILE A 141 -19.75 11.52 24.58
N TYR A 142 -19.79 12.57 23.77
CA TYR A 142 -18.97 13.76 23.98
C TYR A 142 -19.18 14.35 25.38
N ARG A 143 -20.46 14.60 25.75
CA ARG A 143 -20.83 15.19 27.05
C ARG A 143 -20.40 14.30 28.21
N LYS A 144 -20.60 13.00 28.09
CA LYS A 144 -20.22 12.04 29.12
C LYS A 144 -18.72 12.10 29.42
N ILE A 145 -17.86 12.07 28.38
CA ILE A 145 -16.41 12.18 28.58
C ILE A 145 -16.03 13.57 29.12
N GLU A 146 -16.71 14.63 28.64
CA GLU A 146 -16.48 16.01 29.12
C GLU A 146 -16.83 16.17 30.59
N GLU A 147 -17.91 15.59 31.07
CA GLU A 147 -18.36 15.70 32.47
C GLU A 147 -17.45 14.91 33.40
N GLU A 148 -16.94 13.76 32.98
CA GLU A 148 -16.25 12.82 33.86
C GLU A 148 -14.74 13.00 33.90
N ILE A 149 -14.07 13.19 32.74
CA ILE A 149 -12.61 13.19 32.64
C ILE A 149 -12.03 14.59 32.81
N VAL A 150 -10.92 14.70 33.55
CA VAL A 150 -10.17 15.96 33.69
C VAL A 150 -9.51 16.34 32.35
N GLU A 151 -9.18 17.64 32.17
CA GLU A 151 -8.58 18.12 30.91
C GLU A 151 -7.18 17.57 30.66
N GLU A 152 -6.38 17.37 31.70
CA GLU A 152 -5.00 16.87 31.60
C GLU A 152 -4.79 15.62 32.48
N PRO A 153 -5.32 14.44 32.06
CA PRO A 153 -5.14 13.24 32.86
C PRO A 153 -3.72 12.69 32.75
N PRO A 154 -3.24 11.98 33.79
CA PRO A 154 -1.97 11.28 33.76
C PRO A 154 -1.95 10.18 32.70
N LEU A 155 -0.76 9.67 32.40
CA LEU A 155 -0.59 8.56 31.44
C LEU A 155 -1.16 7.25 31.98
N SER A 156 -0.92 6.97 33.27
CA SER A 156 -1.36 5.73 33.90
C SER A 156 -2.69 5.93 34.60
N VAL A 157 -3.64 5.07 34.30
CA VAL A 157 -4.97 5.07 34.95
C VAL A 157 -4.92 4.70 36.44
N LYS A 158 -3.77 4.23 36.96
CA LYS A 158 -3.58 3.86 38.37
C LYS A 158 -2.96 4.98 39.22
N GLU A 159 -2.57 6.09 38.60
CA GLU A 159 -1.95 7.21 39.35
C GLU A 159 -2.97 8.08 40.11
N GLY A 160 -4.25 7.99 39.73
CA GLY A 160 -5.30 8.89 40.20
C GLY A 160 -5.29 10.22 39.44
N GLY A 161 -6.23 11.11 39.74
CA GLY A 161 -6.38 12.40 39.07
C GLY A 161 -7.01 12.26 37.68
N LEU A 162 -7.89 11.29 37.49
CA LEU A 162 -8.56 10.99 36.22
C LEU A 162 -9.91 11.68 36.09
N ILE A 163 -10.68 11.70 37.17
CA ILE A 163 -12.09 12.08 37.20
C ILE A 163 -12.24 13.51 37.73
N LYS A 164 -13.12 14.31 37.14
CA LYS A 164 -13.45 15.67 37.63
C LYS A 164 -14.07 15.59 39.02
N ALA A 165 -13.67 16.47 39.92
CA ALA A 165 -14.25 16.54 41.27
C ALA A 165 -15.76 16.82 41.26
N SER A 166 -16.21 17.62 40.28
CA SER A 166 -17.62 17.95 40.07
C SER A 166 -18.51 16.76 39.64
N PHE A 167 -17.91 15.67 39.17
CA PHE A 167 -18.64 14.50 38.68
C PHE A 167 -19.16 13.62 39.84
N SER A 168 -18.35 13.45 40.90
CA SER A 168 -18.71 12.58 42.01
C SER A 168 -18.39 13.27 43.35
N LYS A 169 -19.40 13.32 44.23
CA LYS A 169 -19.24 13.87 45.58
C LYS A 169 -18.18 13.11 46.40
N ASP A 170 -18.12 11.79 46.23
CA ASP A 170 -17.13 10.97 46.93
C ASP A 170 -15.70 11.28 46.45
N VAL A 171 -15.50 11.56 45.14
CA VAL A 171 -14.21 12.00 44.56
C VAL A 171 -13.84 13.37 45.14
N GLU A 172 -14.79 14.30 45.25
CA GLU A 172 -14.59 15.61 45.83
C GLU A 172 -14.22 15.51 47.32
N ASP A 173 -14.96 14.70 48.09
CA ASP A 173 -14.74 14.51 49.52
C ASP A 173 -13.34 13.92 49.82
N TYR A 174 -12.94 12.85 49.07
CA TYR A 174 -11.60 12.28 49.24
C TYR A 174 -10.49 13.22 48.77
N ARG A 175 -10.70 13.98 47.71
CA ARG A 175 -9.71 14.98 47.24
C ARG A 175 -9.54 16.11 48.25
N ASN A 176 -10.63 16.60 48.80
CA ASN A 176 -10.63 17.62 49.88
C ASN A 176 -9.95 17.09 51.14
N ALA A 177 -10.16 15.83 51.51
CA ALA A 177 -9.45 15.22 52.63
C ALA A 177 -7.93 15.18 52.40
N GLY A 178 -7.46 14.95 51.15
CA GLY A 178 -6.03 15.03 50.82
C GLY A 178 -5.46 16.44 50.85
N VAL A 179 -6.23 17.46 50.43
CA VAL A 179 -5.83 18.89 50.48
C VAL A 179 -5.81 19.37 51.94
N ASN A 180 -6.93 19.17 52.66
CA ASN A 180 -7.03 19.53 54.07
C ASN A 180 -5.98 18.81 54.93
N GLY A 181 -5.60 17.59 54.54
CA GLY A 181 -4.54 16.81 55.16
C GLY A 181 -3.20 17.54 55.19
N LYS A 182 -2.86 18.30 54.14
CA LYS A 182 -1.64 19.12 54.10
C LYS A 182 -1.73 20.30 55.06
N GLU A 183 -2.88 20.94 55.15
CA GLU A 183 -3.13 22.03 56.10
C GLU A 183 -3.06 21.51 57.54
N TRP A 184 -3.70 20.39 57.83
CA TRP A 184 -3.63 19.75 59.15
C TRP A 184 -2.20 19.34 59.55
N LEU A 185 -1.39 18.85 58.58
CA LEU A 185 0.02 18.57 58.83
C LEU A 185 0.81 19.85 59.16
N GLN A 186 0.53 20.96 58.47
CA GLN A 186 1.17 22.26 58.75
C GLN A 186 0.74 22.82 60.10
N GLU A 187 -0.55 22.72 60.45
CA GLU A 187 -1.08 23.11 61.74
C GLU A 187 -0.46 22.27 62.87
N LEU A 188 -0.38 20.96 62.68
CA LEU A 188 0.25 20.05 63.62
C LEU A 188 1.75 20.38 63.79
N GLU A 189 2.46 20.62 62.66
CA GLU A 189 3.87 21.03 62.69
C GLU A 189 4.06 22.32 63.49
N ALA A 190 3.23 23.33 63.22
CA ALA A 190 3.30 24.62 63.91
C ALA A 190 3.00 24.47 65.41
N ARG A 191 1.91 23.76 65.74
CA ARG A 191 1.50 23.53 67.15
C ARG A 191 2.56 22.73 67.92
N GLU A 192 3.11 21.66 67.34
CA GLU A 192 4.16 20.86 67.97
C GLU A 192 5.49 21.66 68.10
N ARG A 193 5.79 22.50 67.08
CA ARG A 193 6.95 23.41 67.15
C ARG A 193 6.84 24.38 68.32
N ASP A 194 5.68 25.02 68.55
CA ASP A 194 5.42 25.95 69.61
C ASP A 194 5.43 25.27 71.01
N LYS A 195 4.81 24.05 71.05
CA LYS A 195 4.73 23.27 72.30
C LYS A 195 6.08 22.73 72.77
N THR A 196 6.92 22.28 71.85
CA THR A 196 8.22 21.65 72.14
C THR A 196 9.37 22.64 72.15
N GLY A 197 9.21 23.85 71.61
CA GLY A 197 10.27 24.85 71.45
C GLY A 197 11.35 24.44 70.41
N ILE A 198 11.14 23.40 69.65
CA ILE A 198 12.08 22.92 68.59
C ILE A 198 11.94 23.79 67.36
N LYS A 199 12.73 24.84 67.19
CA LYS A 199 12.61 25.87 66.17
C LYS A 199 12.66 25.28 64.71
N ASN A 200 13.37 24.18 64.47
CA ASN A 200 13.57 23.57 63.18
C ASN A 200 12.78 22.26 63.04
N LEU A 201 11.72 22.06 63.82
CA LEU A 201 10.83 20.92 63.66
C LEU A 201 10.12 20.99 62.32
N LYS A 202 10.20 19.91 61.53
CA LYS A 202 9.50 19.80 60.24
C LYS A 202 8.91 18.41 60.07
N ILE A 203 7.71 18.35 59.55
CA ILE A 203 7.12 17.09 59.11
C ILE A 203 7.57 16.81 57.66
N LYS A 204 8.17 15.65 57.44
CA LYS A 204 8.57 15.19 56.10
C LYS A 204 8.04 13.80 55.83
N TYR A 205 7.68 13.60 54.57
CA TYR A 205 7.27 12.29 54.07
C TYR A 205 8.46 11.41 53.66
N ASN A 206 8.42 10.15 54.05
CA ASN A 206 9.39 9.14 53.66
C ASN A 206 8.65 7.89 53.17
N ARG A 207 9.09 7.29 52.08
CA ARG A 207 8.42 6.11 51.48
C ARG A 207 8.33 4.88 52.40
N ILE A 208 9.27 4.74 53.35
CA ILE A 208 9.33 3.58 54.25
C ILE A 208 8.58 3.83 55.54
N PHE A 209 8.70 5.04 56.10
CA PHE A 209 8.21 5.39 57.46
C PHE A 209 7.00 6.33 57.43
N GLY A 210 6.56 6.79 56.24
CA GLY A 210 5.48 7.76 56.13
C GLY A 210 5.86 9.18 56.58
N TYR A 211 4.90 9.91 57.13
CA TYR A 211 5.15 11.25 57.69
C TYR A 211 5.86 11.13 59.02
N CYS A 212 6.95 11.87 59.19
CA CYS A 212 7.75 11.89 60.42
C CYS A 212 8.17 13.32 60.77
N PHE A 213 8.20 13.64 62.04
CA PHE A 213 8.90 14.83 62.55
C PHE A 213 10.40 14.64 62.41
N GLU A 214 11.11 15.54 61.76
CA GLU A 214 12.57 15.56 61.72
C GLU A 214 13.10 16.56 62.73
N VAL A 215 13.93 16.10 63.69
CA VAL A 215 14.66 16.89 64.68
C VAL A 215 16.14 16.84 64.35
N SER A 216 16.78 17.99 64.19
CA SER A 216 18.22 18.10 63.94
C SER A 216 19.04 17.69 65.18
N LYS A 217 20.18 17.02 64.96
CA LYS A 217 21.17 16.74 66.04
C LYS A 217 21.73 17.99 66.73
N ALA A 218 21.58 19.16 66.12
CA ALA A 218 21.96 20.41 66.73
C ALA A 218 21.02 20.86 67.89
N TYR A 219 19.84 20.24 68.00
CA TYR A 219 18.94 20.48 69.10
C TYR A 219 19.42 19.73 70.35
N GLN A 220 19.72 20.45 71.43
CA GLN A 220 20.24 19.94 72.73
C GLN A 220 19.19 19.86 73.84
N GLY A 221 17.92 20.19 73.53
CA GLY A 221 16.83 20.11 74.49
C GLY A 221 16.29 18.68 74.62
N GLU A 222 15.48 18.46 75.65
CA GLU A 222 14.80 17.21 75.90
C GLU A 222 13.70 16.99 74.82
N ILE A 223 13.67 15.76 74.27
CA ILE A 223 12.61 15.32 73.35
C ILE A 223 11.44 14.84 74.23
N PRO A 224 10.19 15.29 73.99
CA PRO A 224 9.03 14.83 74.77
C PRO A 224 8.81 13.35 74.68
N ASP A 225 8.37 12.66 75.72
CA ASP A 225 8.17 11.23 75.83
C ASP A 225 7.15 10.67 74.77
N TYR A 226 6.23 11.53 74.33
CA TYR A 226 5.25 11.14 73.30
C TYR A 226 5.80 11.19 71.86
N PHE A 227 7.06 11.61 71.65
CA PHE A 227 7.78 11.50 70.40
C PHE A 227 8.47 10.14 70.34
N ILE A 228 7.88 9.22 69.59
CA ILE A 228 8.40 7.87 69.42
C ILE A 228 9.45 7.90 68.31
N ARG A 229 10.70 7.52 68.61
CA ARG A 229 11.79 7.49 67.62
C ARG A 229 11.57 6.36 66.61
N ARG A 230 11.62 6.69 65.32
CA ARG A 230 11.50 5.72 64.22
C ARG A 230 12.83 5.47 63.49
N GLN A 231 13.67 6.54 63.31
CA GLN A 231 14.92 6.41 62.57
C GLN A 231 15.96 7.45 63.03
N THR A 232 17.24 7.02 63.09
CA THR A 232 18.39 7.89 63.26
C THR A 232 19.03 8.17 61.92
N LEU A 233 19.22 9.48 61.59
CA LEU A 233 19.88 9.97 60.40
C LEU A 233 21.28 10.51 60.72
N ALA A 234 22.11 10.76 59.71
CA ALA A 234 23.43 11.35 59.87
C ALA A 234 23.36 12.72 60.57
N GLN A 235 22.36 13.56 60.25
CA GLN A 235 22.21 14.93 60.72
C GLN A 235 20.97 15.18 61.61
N GLY A 236 20.21 14.15 61.99
CA GLY A 236 18.99 14.30 62.78
C GLY A 236 18.37 12.96 63.16
N GLU A 237 17.22 13.04 63.76
CA GLU A 237 16.40 11.87 64.11
C GLU A 237 14.96 12.08 63.64
N ARG A 238 14.28 10.99 63.32
CA ARG A 238 12.87 10.97 62.90
C ARG A 238 12.01 10.41 64.01
N TYR A 239 10.96 11.14 64.29
CA TYR A 239 9.99 10.79 65.32
C TYR A 239 8.59 10.75 64.76
N ILE A 240 7.71 9.99 65.40
CA ILE A 240 6.27 9.97 65.15
C ILE A 240 5.52 10.22 66.48
N THR A 241 4.36 10.83 66.38
CA THR A 241 3.41 10.94 67.51
C THR A 241 2.14 10.18 67.13
N THR A 242 1.35 9.75 68.13
CA THR A 242 0.07 9.08 67.89
C THR A 242 -0.87 9.93 67.01
N GLU A 243 -0.90 11.22 67.22
CA GLU A 243 -1.70 12.17 66.44
C GLU A 243 -1.22 12.26 64.98
N LEU A 244 0.10 12.27 64.73
CA LEU A 244 0.65 12.26 63.38
C LEU A 244 0.37 10.93 62.69
N GLU A 245 0.39 9.80 63.41
CA GLU A 245 0.05 8.48 62.88
C GLU A 245 -1.41 8.38 62.49
N GLU A 246 -2.32 8.86 63.31
CA GLU A 246 -3.77 8.94 63.02
C GLU A 246 -4.04 9.83 61.80
N LEU A 247 -3.41 11.00 61.74
CA LEU A 247 -3.54 11.93 60.64
C LEU A 247 -2.99 11.33 59.34
N GLN A 248 -1.83 10.68 59.39
CA GLN A 248 -1.25 9.96 58.27
C GLN A 248 -2.20 8.87 57.73
N ASN A 249 -2.76 8.04 58.63
CA ASN A 249 -3.68 6.97 58.24
C ASN A 249 -4.94 7.52 57.56
N ARG A 250 -5.42 8.69 58.00
CA ARG A 250 -6.55 9.38 57.36
C ARG A 250 -6.18 9.90 55.97
N ILE A 251 -5.01 10.54 55.81
CA ILE A 251 -4.56 11.11 54.53
C ILE A 251 -4.26 10.01 53.53
N LEU A 252 -3.42 9.05 53.89
CA LEU A 252 -3.01 7.97 52.99
C LEU A 252 -4.19 7.03 52.62
N GLY A 253 -5.06 6.76 53.59
CA GLY A 253 -6.28 6.02 53.37
C GLY A 253 -7.27 6.73 52.43
N ALA A 254 -7.35 8.08 52.50
CA ALA A 254 -8.16 8.86 51.56
C ALA A 254 -7.56 8.87 50.15
N GLU A 255 -6.22 9.03 50.02
CA GLU A 255 -5.53 8.98 48.72
C GLU A 255 -5.65 7.61 48.02
N GLU A 256 -5.54 6.50 48.75
CA GLU A 256 -5.70 5.15 48.19
C GLU A 256 -7.14 4.92 47.75
N LYS A 257 -8.11 5.23 48.58
CA LYS A 257 -9.54 5.12 48.23
C LYS A 257 -9.90 6.02 47.06
N LEU A 258 -9.33 7.24 46.97
CA LEU A 258 -9.55 8.12 45.83
C LEU A 258 -9.05 7.48 44.53
N LYS A 259 -7.85 6.89 44.52
CA LYS A 259 -7.28 6.22 43.33
C LYS A 259 -8.13 5.03 42.91
N ASP A 260 -8.54 4.21 43.85
CA ASP A 260 -9.39 3.04 43.57
C ASP A 260 -10.75 3.45 43.01
N LEU A 261 -11.37 4.50 43.61
CA LEU A 261 -12.64 5.03 43.14
C LEU A 261 -12.54 5.62 41.72
N GLU A 262 -11.54 6.48 41.48
CA GLU A 262 -11.33 7.07 40.16
C GLU A 262 -11.04 6.00 39.10
N TYR A 263 -10.29 4.97 39.44
CA TYR A 263 -10.07 3.84 38.56
C TYR A 263 -11.35 3.07 38.26
N ALA A 264 -12.17 2.81 39.25
CA ALA A 264 -13.45 2.13 39.08
C ALA A 264 -14.41 2.95 38.18
N LEU A 265 -14.55 4.26 38.45
CA LEU A 265 -15.36 5.17 37.63
C LEU A 265 -14.85 5.22 36.19
N PHE A 266 -13.53 5.33 35.98
CA PHE A 266 -12.95 5.28 34.65
C PHE A 266 -13.23 3.97 33.92
N CYS A 267 -13.17 2.84 34.59
CA CYS A 267 -13.52 1.54 34.00
C CYS A 267 -14.99 1.49 33.58
N THR A 268 -15.90 1.99 34.42
CA THR A 268 -17.34 2.09 34.12
C THR A 268 -17.58 2.97 32.90
N LEU A 269 -17.00 4.17 32.84
CA LEU A 269 -17.11 5.05 31.66
C LEU A 269 -16.60 4.36 30.39
N ARG A 270 -15.45 3.70 30.47
CA ARG A 270 -14.89 2.96 29.32
C ARG A 270 -15.81 1.84 28.85
N GLU A 271 -16.43 1.10 29.76
CA GLU A 271 -17.40 0.04 29.44
C GLU A 271 -18.67 0.61 28.82
N GLU A 272 -19.18 1.73 29.30
CA GLU A 272 -20.33 2.41 28.74
C GLU A 272 -20.05 2.93 27.33
N ILE A 273 -18.87 3.50 27.08
CA ILE A 273 -18.45 3.89 25.72
C ILE A 273 -18.27 2.64 24.84
N ALA A 274 -17.76 1.53 25.39
CA ALA A 274 -17.64 0.26 24.68
C ALA A 274 -19.00 -0.30 24.25
N ALA A 275 -20.06 -0.08 24.98
CA ALA A 275 -21.43 -0.47 24.58
C ALA A 275 -21.90 0.30 23.33
N GLU A 276 -21.41 1.51 23.11
CA GLU A 276 -21.76 2.37 21.97
C GLU A 276 -20.81 2.21 20.76
N LEU A 277 -19.89 1.24 20.79
CA LEU A 277 -18.93 0.98 19.70
C LEU A 277 -19.56 0.92 18.30
N PRO A 278 -20.72 0.26 18.08
CA PRO A 278 -21.34 0.20 16.74
C PRO A 278 -21.70 1.57 16.16
N ARG A 279 -22.19 2.50 17.01
CA ARG A 279 -22.54 3.89 16.61
C ARG A 279 -21.27 4.65 16.23
N ILE A 280 -20.25 4.60 17.09
CA ILE A 280 -18.99 5.31 16.87
C ILE A 280 -18.28 4.76 15.64
N GLN A 281 -18.29 3.43 15.42
CA GLN A 281 -17.72 2.80 14.22
C GLN A 281 -18.42 3.23 12.94
N LYS A 282 -19.77 3.37 12.96
CA LYS A 282 -20.53 3.86 11.81
C LYS A 282 -20.07 5.27 11.46
N THR A 283 -20.04 6.19 12.41
CA THR A 283 -19.60 7.58 12.21
C THR A 283 -18.14 7.65 11.77
N ALA A 284 -17.23 6.88 12.38
CA ALA A 284 -15.82 6.83 11.95
C ALA A 284 -15.67 6.38 10.50
N ARG A 285 -16.49 5.42 10.05
CA ARG A 285 -16.51 4.98 8.64
C ARG A 285 -17.04 6.06 7.71
N GLU A 286 -18.08 6.78 8.11
CA GLU A 286 -18.62 7.91 7.34
C GLU A 286 -17.58 9.02 7.18
N LEU A 287 -16.87 9.38 8.25
CA LEU A 287 -15.76 10.33 8.21
C LEU A 287 -14.61 9.86 7.29
N ALA A 288 -14.28 8.57 7.33
CA ALA A 288 -13.26 8.00 6.45
C ALA A 288 -13.67 8.08 4.96
N HIS A 289 -14.94 7.84 4.64
CA HIS A 289 -15.47 8.01 3.28
C HIS A 289 -15.47 9.48 2.86
N LEU A 290 -15.91 10.39 3.74
CA LEU A 290 -15.90 11.83 3.49
C LEU A 290 -14.49 12.31 3.16
N ASP A 291 -13.50 11.97 3.98
CA ASP A 291 -12.10 12.35 3.78
C ASP A 291 -11.53 11.78 2.46
N ALA A 292 -11.92 10.55 2.11
CA ALA A 292 -11.54 9.96 0.83
C ALA A 292 -12.15 10.72 -0.37
N TYR A 293 -13.42 11.11 -0.32
CA TYR A 293 -14.05 11.89 -1.40
C TYR A 293 -13.44 13.30 -1.51
N LEU A 294 -13.19 13.96 -0.39
CA LEU A 294 -12.50 15.25 -0.34
C LEU A 294 -11.08 15.17 -0.91
N SER A 295 -10.38 14.06 -0.66
CA SER A 295 -9.06 13.78 -1.23
C SER A 295 -9.11 13.66 -2.76
N LEU A 296 -10.10 12.92 -3.30
CA LEU A 296 -10.31 12.79 -4.75
C LEU A 296 -10.68 14.11 -5.41
N ALA A 297 -11.54 14.91 -4.78
CA ALA A 297 -11.91 16.24 -5.26
C ALA A 297 -10.72 17.21 -5.24
N LYS A 298 -9.92 17.20 -4.17
CA LYS A 298 -8.70 18.01 -4.09
C LYS A 298 -7.69 17.66 -5.17
N LEU A 299 -7.51 16.37 -5.45
CA LEU A 299 -6.69 15.89 -6.55
C LEU A 299 -7.22 16.41 -7.89
N ALA A 300 -8.54 16.28 -8.14
CA ALA A 300 -9.17 16.67 -9.38
C ALA A 300 -8.94 18.17 -9.69
N ILE A 301 -9.09 19.02 -8.69
CA ILE A 301 -8.84 20.47 -8.83
C ILE A 301 -7.36 20.73 -9.07
N LYS A 302 -6.48 20.14 -8.27
CA LYS A 302 -5.05 20.44 -8.30
C LYS A 302 -4.36 20.00 -9.58
N GLU A 303 -4.74 18.83 -10.11
CA GLU A 303 -4.08 18.20 -11.27
C GLU A 303 -4.94 18.31 -12.55
N ASN A 304 -6.02 19.09 -12.53
CA ASN A 304 -6.94 19.29 -13.66
C ASN A 304 -7.46 17.96 -14.22
N TYR A 305 -7.98 17.07 -13.36
CA TYR A 305 -8.63 15.85 -13.77
C TYR A 305 -10.09 16.12 -14.17
N VAL A 306 -10.62 15.32 -15.08
CA VAL A 306 -11.99 15.47 -15.60
C VAL A 306 -12.88 14.32 -15.17
N ARG A 307 -14.17 14.60 -15.06
CA ARG A 307 -15.19 13.57 -14.79
C ARG A 307 -15.28 12.61 -16.00
N PRO A 308 -15.05 11.29 -15.82
CA PRO A 308 -15.26 10.32 -16.89
C PRO A 308 -16.75 10.06 -17.12
N ARG A 309 -17.14 9.76 -18.36
CA ARG A 309 -18.44 9.18 -18.69
C ARG A 309 -18.34 7.67 -18.66
N LEU A 310 -19.34 6.99 -18.12
CA LEU A 310 -19.38 5.53 -18.07
C LEU A 310 -20.10 5.00 -19.31
N SER A 311 -19.37 4.29 -20.16
CA SER A 311 -19.89 3.69 -21.38
C SER A 311 -20.80 2.49 -21.10
N GLU A 312 -21.99 2.48 -21.70
CA GLU A 312 -22.90 1.33 -21.68
C GLU A 312 -22.57 0.31 -22.78
N GLY A 313 -22.05 0.76 -23.91
CA GLY A 313 -21.65 -0.05 -25.05
C GLY A 313 -20.25 -0.67 -24.94
N GLY A 314 -19.55 -0.46 -23.82
CA GLY A 314 -18.22 -1.01 -23.61
C GLY A 314 -17.10 -0.31 -24.39
N SER A 315 -17.33 0.86 -25.01
CA SER A 315 -16.29 1.67 -25.65
C SER A 315 -15.28 2.19 -24.61
N LEU A 316 -14.01 2.25 -25.01
CA LEU A 316 -12.95 2.88 -24.25
C LEU A 316 -12.37 4.01 -25.11
N PHE A 317 -12.66 5.24 -24.70
CA PHE A 317 -12.17 6.45 -25.35
C PHE A 317 -11.52 7.37 -24.32
N ILE A 318 -10.27 7.77 -24.57
CA ILE A 318 -9.51 8.71 -23.75
C ILE A 318 -8.86 9.71 -24.69
N LYS A 319 -9.11 10.99 -24.48
CA LYS A 319 -8.48 12.07 -25.21
C LYS A 319 -7.46 12.77 -24.33
N GLU A 320 -6.26 12.95 -24.85
CA GLU A 320 -5.15 13.58 -24.15
C GLU A 320 -4.94 12.98 -22.74
N GLY A 321 -4.95 11.62 -22.65
CA GLY A 321 -4.71 10.90 -21.40
C GLY A 321 -3.28 11.12 -20.89
N ARG A 322 -3.13 11.22 -19.56
CA ARG A 322 -1.86 11.44 -18.88
C ARG A 322 -1.63 10.33 -17.83
N HIS A 323 -0.36 10.01 -17.57
CA HIS A 323 -0.04 9.00 -16.56
C HIS A 323 0.04 9.68 -15.17
N PRO A 324 -0.88 9.36 -14.23
CA PRO A 324 -1.04 10.12 -12.98
C PRO A 324 0.24 10.16 -12.13
N VAL A 325 1.00 9.06 -12.11
CA VAL A 325 2.22 8.98 -11.30
C VAL A 325 3.41 9.64 -12.00
N VAL A 326 3.60 9.38 -13.29
CA VAL A 326 4.74 9.93 -14.04
C VAL A 326 4.60 11.45 -14.16
N GLU A 327 3.40 11.96 -14.45
CA GLU A 327 3.14 13.40 -14.51
C GLU A 327 3.52 14.10 -13.19
N LYS A 328 3.13 13.52 -12.05
CA LYS A 328 3.45 14.09 -10.73
C LYS A 328 4.93 14.00 -10.34
N LEU A 329 5.69 13.08 -10.96
CA LEU A 329 7.14 12.94 -10.74
C LEU A 329 7.97 13.85 -11.63
N LEU A 330 7.42 14.31 -12.77
CA LEU A 330 8.06 15.27 -13.67
C LEU A 330 7.92 16.68 -13.08
N GLU A 331 8.97 17.20 -12.45
CA GLU A 331 8.93 18.50 -11.77
C GLU A 331 9.06 19.67 -12.77
N GLU A 332 9.83 19.52 -13.86
CA GLU A 332 10.12 20.56 -14.84
C GLU A 332 9.68 20.23 -16.28
N GLU A 333 9.49 18.94 -16.60
CA GLU A 333 9.08 18.48 -17.93
C GLU A 333 7.57 18.27 -18.00
N HIS A 334 6.96 18.66 -19.11
CA HIS A 334 5.53 18.35 -19.35
C HIS A 334 5.37 16.92 -19.83
N PHE A 335 4.42 16.20 -19.22
CA PHE A 335 4.01 14.89 -19.70
C PHE A 335 3.36 15.01 -21.09
N ILE A 336 3.74 14.15 -22.04
CA ILE A 336 3.14 14.14 -23.39
C ILE A 336 1.88 13.29 -23.37
N PRO A 337 0.69 13.91 -23.47
CA PRO A 337 -0.58 13.19 -23.40
C PRO A 337 -0.83 12.37 -24.65
N ASN A 338 -1.57 11.25 -24.53
CA ASN A 338 -1.90 10.37 -25.63
C ASN A 338 -3.39 10.05 -25.68
N ASP A 339 -3.90 9.87 -26.91
CA ASP A 339 -5.27 9.43 -27.15
C ASP A 339 -5.33 7.88 -27.14
N THR A 340 -6.49 7.37 -26.75
CA THR A 340 -6.79 5.92 -26.81
C THR A 340 -8.22 5.75 -27.30
N SER A 341 -8.43 4.88 -28.30
CA SER A 341 -9.76 4.49 -28.76
C SER A 341 -9.80 3.00 -29.01
N LEU A 342 -10.66 2.29 -28.26
CA LEU A 342 -11.00 0.90 -28.46
C LEU A 342 -12.53 0.81 -28.54
N GLU A 343 -13.04 0.74 -29.78
CA GLU A 343 -14.47 0.70 -30.08
C GLU A 343 -15.05 -0.73 -30.00
N GLU A 344 -16.34 -0.88 -30.21
CA GLU A 344 -17.05 -2.18 -30.05
C GLU A 344 -16.56 -3.26 -31.01
N ASN A 345 -16.02 -2.87 -32.18
CA ASN A 345 -15.45 -3.83 -33.16
C ASN A 345 -13.94 -3.67 -33.36
N GLN A 346 -13.27 -3.00 -32.43
CA GLN A 346 -11.82 -2.77 -32.44
C GLN A 346 -11.28 -2.91 -31.02
N GLU A 347 -11.37 -4.14 -30.51
CA GLU A 347 -11.06 -4.42 -29.11
C GLU A 347 -9.55 -4.49 -28.84
N ILE A 348 -8.72 -4.78 -29.86
CA ILE A 348 -7.29 -5.05 -29.67
C ILE A 348 -6.45 -3.99 -30.39
N ALA A 349 -5.58 -3.33 -29.64
CA ALA A 349 -4.52 -2.46 -30.17
C ALA A 349 -3.17 -3.15 -30.05
N ILE A 350 -2.54 -3.45 -31.19
CA ILE A 350 -1.15 -3.93 -31.25
C ILE A 350 -0.26 -2.68 -31.33
N ILE A 351 0.67 -2.54 -30.38
CA ILE A 351 1.52 -1.36 -30.25
C ILE A 351 2.97 -1.76 -30.49
N THR A 352 3.54 -1.28 -31.61
CA THR A 352 4.94 -1.50 -31.97
C THR A 352 5.82 -0.29 -31.68
N GLY A 353 7.13 -0.47 -31.74
CA GLY A 353 8.12 0.58 -31.56
C GLY A 353 9.22 0.22 -30.58
N PRO A 354 10.25 1.05 -30.46
CA PRO A 354 11.44 0.75 -29.67
C PRO A 354 11.13 0.71 -28.16
N ASN A 355 11.93 -0.08 -27.43
CA ASN A 355 11.92 -0.04 -25.99
C ASN A 355 12.42 1.35 -25.52
N MET A 356 11.99 1.82 -24.37
CA MET A 356 12.20 3.17 -23.82
C MET A 356 11.40 4.30 -24.50
N ALA A 357 10.69 4.06 -25.60
CA ALA A 357 9.87 5.10 -26.22
C ALA A 357 8.56 5.42 -25.44
N GLY A 358 8.19 4.60 -24.45
CA GLY A 358 7.04 4.85 -23.57
C GLY A 358 5.83 3.95 -23.77
N LYS A 359 5.93 2.82 -24.53
CA LYS A 359 4.82 1.86 -24.73
C LYS A 359 4.20 1.40 -23.40
N SER A 360 5.01 0.85 -22.51
CA SER A 360 4.57 0.33 -21.21
C SER A 360 3.96 1.42 -20.32
N THR A 361 4.50 2.65 -20.37
CA THR A 361 3.95 3.81 -19.65
C THR A 361 2.57 4.17 -20.17
N TYR A 362 2.38 4.20 -21.49
CA TYR A 362 1.10 4.45 -22.12
C TYR A 362 0.04 3.39 -21.75
N MET A 363 0.40 2.11 -21.81
CA MET A 363 -0.54 1.05 -21.46
C MET A 363 -0.94 1.06 -19.98
N ARG A 364 0.04 1.30 -19.09
CA ARG A 364 -0.25 1.47 -17.66
C ARG A 364 -1.15 2.69 -17.40
N GLN A 365 -0.92 3.80 -18.09
CA GLN A 365 -1.77 4.99 -18.04
C GLN A 365 -3.23 4.64 -18.31
N VAL A 366 -3.53 3.89 -19.36
CA VAL A 366 -4.89 3.47 -19.70
C VAL A 366 -5.49 2.62 -18.59
N ALA A 367 -4.76 1.64 -18.08
CA ALA A 367 -5.23 0.80 -16.97
C ALA A 367 -5.51 1.61 -15.70
N LEU A 368 -4.64 2.57 -15.37
CA LEU A 368 -4.81 3.45 -14.20
C LEU A 368 -6.01 4.39 -14.36
N ILE A 369 -6.25 4.93 -15.56
CA ILE A 369 -7.43 5.77 -15.87
C ILE A 369 -8.72 4.96 -15.68
N VAL A 370 -8.79 3.73 -16.19
CA VAL A 370 -9.95 2.85 -15.98
C VAL A 370 -10.14 2.50 -14.51
N LEU A 371 -9.05 2.24 -13.78
CA LEU A 371 -9.10 1.97 -12.34
C LEU A 371 -9.60 3.17 -11.54
N LEU A 372 -9.13 4.39 -11.86
CA LEU A 372 -9.58 5.65 -11.25
C LEU A 372 -11.07 5.86 -11.44
N SER A 373 -11.58 5.64 -12.64
CA SER A 373 -13.02 5.68 -12.90
C SER A 373 -13.80 4.70 -12.04
N ALA A 374 -13.31 3.47 -11.91
CA ALA A 374 -13.97 2.41 -11.13
C ALA A 374 -13.98 2.66 -9.61
N ILE A 375 -13.13 3.52 -9.09
CA ILE A 375 -13.19 3.97 -7.68
C ILE A 375 -14.06 5.21 -7.49
N GLY A 376 -14.60 5.80 -8.57
CA GLY A 376 -15.38 7.02 -8.54
C GLY A 376 -14.53 8.30 -8.48
N SER A 377 -13.31 8.26 -9.01
CA SER A 377 -12.41 9.40 -9.15
C SER A 377 -12.53 10.05 -10.52
N PHE A 378 -12.25 11.35 -10.59
CA PHE A 378 -11.92 12.01 -11.83
C PHE A 378 -10.60 11.48 -12.39
N VAL A 379 -10.37 11.64 -13.70
CA VAL A 379 -9.29 11.00 -14.44
C VAL A 379 -8.37 12.03 -15.12
N PRO A 380 -7.07 11.72 -15.26
CA PRO A 380 -6.08 12.57 -15.92
C PRO A 380 -6.23 12.52 -17.45
N ALA A 381 -7.23 13.20 -17.97
CA ALA A 381 -7.51 13.29 -19.40
C ALA A 381 -8.19 14.62 -19.72
N LYS A 382 -8.35 14.96 -21.01
CA LYS A 382 -9.19 16.06 -21.44
C LYS A 382 -10.65 15.65 -21.56
N GLU A 383 -10.89 14.44 -22.05
CA GLU A 383 -12.20 13.77 -22.12
C GLU A 383 -11.98 12.28 -21.95
N ALA A 384 -12.91 11.59 -21.29
CA ALA A 384 -12.87 10.15 -21.17
C ALA A 384 -14.28 9.54 -21.16
N GLU A 385 -14.45 8.49 -21.97
CA GLU A 385 -15.60 7.58 -21.92
C GLU A 385 -15.07 6.17 -21.69
N LEU A 386 -15.43 5.57 -20.56
CA LEU A 386 -14.76 4.38 -20.03
C LEU A 386 -15.74 3.24 -19.77
N PRO A 387 -15.38 1.99 -20.14
CA PRO A 387 -16.19 0.82 -19.85
C PRO A 387 -16.15 0.46 -18.37
N ILE A 388 -17.22 -0.15 -17.88
CA ILE A 388 -17.22 -0.79 -16.56
C ILE A 388 -16.60 -2.16 -16.69
N CYS A 389 -15.34 -2.28 -16.30
CA CYS A 389 -14.62 -3.55 -16.37
C CYS A 389 -14.95 -4.46 -15.18
N ASP A 390 -14.95 -5.77 -15.43
CA ASP A 390 -15.01 -6.77 -14.36
C ASP A 390 -13.62 -7.03 -13.75
N ARG A 391 -12.58 -7.00 -14.60
CA ARG A 391 -11.19 -7.23 -14.20
C ARG A 391 -10.21 -6.36 -15.00
N ILE A 392 -9.10 -6.03 -14.39
CA ILE A 392 -7.92 -5.52 -15.08
C ILE A 392 -6.80 -6.53 -14.89
N PHE A 393 -6.24 -7.00 -15.99
CA PHE A 393 -5.08 -7.86 -16.02
C PHE A 393 -3.90 -7.14 -16.66
N THR A 394 -2.75 -7.22 -16.02
CA THR A 394 -1.53 -6.65 -16.58
C THR A 394 -0.41 -7.69 -16.57
N ARG A 395 0.26 -7.83 -17.71
CA ARG A 395 1.53 -8.51 -17.85
C ARG A 395 2.53 -7.50 -18.39
N VAL A 396 3.37 -6.95 -17.54
CA VAL A 396 4.33 -5.87 -17.88
C VAL A 396 5.70 -6.22 -17.29
N GLY A 397 6.69 -6.42 -18.15
CA GLY A 397 8.09 -6.65 -17.77
C GLY A 397 8.34 -7.95 -16.99
N ALA A 398 9.53 -8.52 -17.12
CA ALA A 398 9.99 -9.60 -16.24
C ALA A 398 10.54 -8.98 -14.94
N SER A 399 9.92 -9.25 -13.80
CA SER A 399 10.64 -9.15 -12.53
C SER A 399 11.33 -10.50 -12.32
N ASP A 400 12.65 -10.50 -12.29
CA ASP A 400 13.43 -11.66 -11.88
C ASP A 400 13.08 -11.99 -10.42
N ASP A 401 12.11 -12.86 -10.22
CA ASP A 401 11.83 -13.45 -8.92
C ASP A 401 12.72 -14.69 -8.74
N LEU A 402 14.01 -14.42 -8.50
CA LEU A 402 15.03 -15.44 -8.26
C LEU A 402 14.70 -16.31 -7.02
N ALA A 403 13.78 -15.86 -6.16
CA ALA A 403 13.44 -16.55 -4.92
C ALA A 403 12.68 -17.88 -5.13
N GLN A 404 11.98 -18.05 -6.27
CA GLN A 404 11.18 -19.25 -6.53
C GLN A 404 11.85 -20.26 -7.46
N GLY A 405 13.07 -19.99 -7.96
CA GLY A 405 13.82 -20.92 -8.82
C GLY A 405 13.15 -21.26 -10.16
N GLN A 406 12.10 -20.52 -10.56
CA GLN A 406 11.41 -20.68 -11.83
C GLN A 406 12.07 -19.83 -12.91
N SER A 407 12.12 -20.34 -14.14
CA SER A 407 12.53 -19.56 -15.31
C SER A 407 11.58 -18.37 -15.51
N THR A 408 12.13 -17.20 -15.85
CA THR A 408 11.35 -15.97 -16.17
C THR A 408 10.28 -16.26 -17.22
N PHE A 409 10.57 -17.11 -18.20
CA PHE A 409 9.62 -17.54 -19.21
C PHE A 409 8.47 -18.39 -18.62
N MET A 410 8.73 -19.28 -17.66
CA MET A 410 7.67 -20.07 -17.01
C MET A 410 6.74 -19.19 -16.17
N VAL A 411 7.28 -18.20 -15.48
CA VAL A 411 6.48 -17.20 -14.74
C VAL A 411 5.59 -16.43 -15.71
N GLU A 412 6.16 -15.94 -16.82
CA GLU A 412 5.42 -15.26 -17.88
C GLU A 412 4.27 -16.10 -18.40
N MET A 413 4.54 -17.35 -18.79
CA MET A 413 3.51 -18.25 -19.33
C MET A 413 2.43 -18.58 -18.30
N SER A 414 2.77 -18.65 -17.02
CA SER A 414 1.79 -18.86 -15.93
C SER A 414 0.87 -17.65 -15.76
N GLU A 415 1.39 -16.43 -15.85
CA GLU A 415 0.61 -15.20 -15.82
C GLU A 415 -0.32 -15.11 -17.04
N VAL A 416 0.20 -15.37 -18.26
CA VAL A 416 -0.59 -15.41 -19.49
C VAL A 416 -1.70 -16.46 -19.40
N ALA A 417 -1.40 -17.67 -18.93
CA ALA A 417 -2.38 -18.72 -18.73
C ALA A 417 -3.47 -18.33 -17.73
N ASN A 418 -3.11 -17.63 -16.63
CA ASN A 418 -4.08 -17.09 -15.69
C ASN A 418 -4.99 -16.07 -16.36
N ILE A 419 -4.45 -15.16 -17.16
CA ILE A 419 -5.21 -14.16 -17.91
C ILE A 419 -6.20 -14.83 -18.86
N LEU A 420 -5.72 -15.72 -19.74
CA LEU A 420 -6.54 -16.37 -20.75
C LEU A 420 -7.68 -17.24 -20.17
N ARG A 421 -7.48 -17.83 -18.98
CA ARG A 421 -8.51 -18.62 -18.29
C ARG A 421 -9.58 -17.77 -17.59
N ASN A 422 -9.23 -16.59 -17.13
CA ASN A 422 -10.09 -15.78 -16.25
C ASN A 422 -10.62 -14.51 -16.90
N ALA A 423 -10.08 -14.09 -18.03
CA ALA A 423 -10.54 -12.90 -18.73
C ALA A 423 -11.92 -13.13 -19.36
N THR A 424 -12.74 -12.09 -19.39
CA THR A 424 -14.06 -12.04 -20.02
C THR A 424 -14.10 -10.90 -21.03
N LYS A 425 -15.16 -10.80 -21.83
CA LYS A 425 -15.38 -9.68 -22.75
C LYS A 425 -15.37 -8.32 -22.04
N GLN A 426 -15.69 -8.27 -20.73
CA GLN A 426 -15.67 -7.03 -19.93
C GLN A 426 -14.32 -6.75 -19.28
N SER A 427 -13.30 -7.57 -19.50
CA SER A 427 -11.97 -7.35 -18.92
C SER A 427 -11.15 -6.37 -19.74
N LEU A 428 -10.20 -5.69 -19.08
CA LEU A 428 -9.14 -4.91 -19.72
C LEU A 428 -7.83 -5.66 -19.58
N LEU A 429 -7.17 -5.94 -20.71
CA LEU A 429 -5.91 -6.68 -20.78
C LEU A 429 -4.78 -5.74 -21.19
N ILE A 430 -3.69 -5.74 -20.45
CA ILE A 430 -2.45 -5.00 -20.73
C ILE A 430 -1.33 -6.03 -20.84
N LEU A 431 -0.90 -6.31 -22.07
CA LEU A 431 0.07 -7.35 -22.38
C LEU A 431 1.32 -6.73 -23.01
N ASP A 432 2.46 -6.82 -22.34
CA ASP A 432 3.71 -6.20 -22.75
C ASP A 432 4.78 -7.25 -23.01
N GLU A 433 5.30 -7.29 -24.24
CA GLU A 433 6.41 -8.14 -24.69
C GLU A 433 6.23 -9.63 -24.39
N ILE A 434 5.07 -10.21 -24.72
CA ILE A 434 4.82 -11.64 -24.58
C ILE A 434 5.72 -12.44 -25.52
N GLY A 435 6.34 -13.52 -25.00
CA GLY A 435 7.21 -14.41 -25.77
C GLY A 435 8.69 -14.01 -25.80
N ARG A 436 9.11 -12.96 -25.06
CA ARG A 436 10.51 -12.50 -25.07
C ARG A 436 11.49 -13.47 -24.42
N GLY A 437 11.02 -14.33 -23.51
CA GLY A 437 11.88 -15.21 -22.70
C GLY A 437 12.31 -16.52 -23.38
N THR A 438 12.03 -16.71 -24.70
CA THR A 438 12.34 -17.93 -25.45
C THR A 438 12.94 -17.62 -26.84
N SER A 439 13.05 -18.63 -27.73
CA SER A 439 13.53 -18.39 -29.10
C SER A 439 12.57 -17.45 -29.84
N THR A 440 13.09 -16.67 -30.81
CA THR A 440 12.27 -15.71 -31.56
C THR A 440 11.06 -16.35 -32.22
N PHE A 441 11.21 -17.54 -32.82
CA PHE A 441 10.10 -18.23 -33.50
C PHE A 441 9.06 -18.75 -32.52
N ASP A 442 9.47 -19.35 -31.41
CA ASP A 442 8.53 -19.82 -30.40
C ASP A 442 7.79 -18.64 -29.75
N GLY A 443 8.53 -17.56 -29.43
CA GLY A 443 7.98 -16.35 -28.85
C GLY A 443 6.94 -15.68 -29.76
N LEU A 444 7.27 -15.50 -31.04
CA LEU A 444 6.35 -14.97 -32.04
C LEU A 444 5.10 -15.86 -32.19
N SER A 445 5.29 -17.18 -32.30
CA SER A 445 4.19 -18.12 -32.46
C SER A 445 3.22 -18.07 -31.26
N ILE A 446 3.75 -18.01 -30.04
CA ILE A 446 2.94 -17.89 -28.82
C ILE A 446 2.21 -16.54 -28.79
N ALA A 447 2.91 -15.45 -29.06
CA ALA A 447 2.32 -14.10 -29.07
C ALA A 447 1.19 -13.99 -30.09
N TRP A 448 1.41 -14.51 -31.29
CA TRP A 448 0.39 -14.57 -32.35
C TRP A 448 -0.84 -15.35 -31.91
N ALA A 449 -0.65 -16.59 -31.43
CA ALA A 449 -1.73 -17.43 -30.96
C ALA A 449 -2.52 -16.81 -29.78
N VAL A 450 -1.84 -16.11 -28.88
CA VAL A 450 -2.47 -15.38 -27.76
C VAL A 450 -3.37 -14.25 -28.28
N VAL A 451 -2.90 -13.44 -29.23
CA VAL A 451 -3.72 -12.38 -29.84
C VAL A 451 -4.92 -12.97 -30.58
N GLU A 452 -4.74 -14.03 -31.39
CA GLU A 452 -5.85 -14.71 -32.08
C GLU A 452 -6.88 -15.27 -31.08
N TYR A 453 -6.42 -15.92 -30.02
CA TYR A 453 -7.30 -16.47 -28.99
C TYR A 453 -8.11 -15.37 -28.30
N ILE A 454 -7.48 -14.25 -27.92
CA ILE A 454 -8.18 -13.10 -27.34
C ILE A 454 -9.21 -12.55 -28.34
N ALA A 455 -8.81 -12.34 -29.60
CA ALA A 455 -9.67 -11.78 -30.65
C ALA A 455 -10.90 -12.63 -30.95
N ARG A 456 -10.75 -13.94 -30.97
CA ARG A 456 -11.84 -14.87 -31.39
C ARG A 456 -12.70 -15.34 -30.22
N HIS A 457 -12.09 -15.59 -29.04
CA HIS A 457 -12.79 -16.28 -27.94
C HIS A 457 -13.11 -15.36 -26.76
N ILE A 458 -12.18 -14.46 -26.37
CA ILE A 458 -12.38 -13.59 -25.20
C ILE A 458 -13.04 -12.27 -25.57
N GLN A 459 -12.61 -11.64 -26.66
CA GLN A 459 -13.08 -10.35 -27.15
C GLN A 459 -12.97 -9.22 -26.11
N ALA A 460 -11.93 -9.27 -25.28
CA ALA A 460 -11.65 -8.27 -24.25
C ALA A 460 -10.91 -7.06 -24.84
N LYS A 461 -11.14 -5.87 -24.27
CA LYS A 461 -10.34 -4.69 -24.59
C LYS A 461 -8.87 -4.95 -24.23
N THR A 462 -7.99 -4.90 -25.24
CA THR A 462 -6.60 -5.33 -25.09
C THR A 462 -5.64 -4.31 -25.66
N LEU A 463 -4.63 -3.93 -24.88
CA LEU A 463 -3.44 -3.23 -25.35
C LEU A 463 -2.29 -4.24 -25.34
N PHE A 464 -1.73 -4.53 -26.51
CA PHE A 464 -0.70 -5.52 -26.71
C PHE A 464 0.57 -4.87 -27.28
N ALA A 465 1.57 -4.63 -26.43
CA ALA A 465 2.85 -4.11 -26.89
C ALA A 465 3.80 -5.25 -27.28
N THR A 466 4.47 -5.08 -28.39
CA THR A 466 5.39 -6.09 -28.93
C THR A 466 6.56 -5.45 -29.67
N HIS A 467 7.64 -6.22 -29.79
CA HIS A 467 8.75 -5.97 -30.68
C HIS A 467 8.72 -6.85 -31.94
N TYR A 468 7.73 -7.77 -32.02
CA TYR A 468 7.52 -8.57 -33.21
C TYR A 468 6.69 -7.78 -34.22
N HIS A 469 7.34 -7.32 -35.31
CA HIS A 469 6.68 -6.54 -36.38
C HIS A 469 5.68 -7.40 -37.18
N GLU A 470 5.90 -8.69 -37.21
CA GLU A 470 5.03 -9.68 -37.92
C GLU A 470 3.61 -9.69 -37.35
N LEU A 471 3.44 -9.38 -36.07
CA LEU A 471 2.11 -9.27 -35.44
C LEU A 471 1.23 -8.16 -36.07
N THR A 472 1.81 -7.19 -36.75
CA THR A 472 1.05 -6.14 -37.43
C THR A 472 0.21 -6.68 -38.59
N GLU A 473 0.57 -7.85 -39.15
CA GLU A 473 -0.23 -8.52 -40.18
C GLU A 473 -1.62 -8.98 -39.71
N LEU A 474 -1.82 -9.04 -38.37
CA LEU A 474 -3.11 -9.44 -37.81
C LEU A 474 -4.23 -8.42 -38.08
N GLU A 475 -3.94 -7.13 -38.27
CA GLU A 475 -4.93 -6.10 -38.63
C GLU A 475 -5.66 -6.47 -39.95
N GLY A 476 -4.95 -7.04 -40.92
CA GLY A 476 -5.56 -7.49 -42.18
C GLY A 476 -6.31 -8.83 -42.10
N LYS A 477 -6.10 -9.62 -41.03
CA LYS A 477 -6.64 -10.97 -40.85
C LYS A 477 -7.79 -11.01 -39.83
N LEU A 478 -7.81 -10.11 -38.87
CA LEU A 478 -8.78 -10.01 -37.78
C LEU A 478 -9.44 -8.63 -37.77
N ASN A 479 -10.76 -8.58 -37.89
CA ASN A 479 -11.49 -7.32 -38.02
C ASN A 479 -11.45 -6.45 -36.75
N ASN A 480 -11.17 -7.06 -35.58
CA ASN A 480 -11.17 -6.39 -34.28
C ASN A 480 -9.76 -6.04 -33.76
N VAL A 481 -8.75 -6.12 -34.63
CA VAL A 481 -7.36 -5.77 -34.35
C VAL A 481 -6.98 -4.50 -35.10
N LYS A 482 -6.29 -3.57 -34.43
CA LYS A 482 -5.74 -2.34 -34.99
C LYS A 482 -4.30 -2.14 -34.59
N ASN A 483 -3.49 -1.67 -35.53
CA ASN A 483 -2.08 -1.39 -35.27
C ASN A 483 -1.86 0.06 -34.87
N TYR A 484 -0.94 0.23 -33.95
CA TYR A 484 -0.43 1.49 -33.50
C TYR A 484 1.09 1.42 -33.36
N PHE A 485 1.75 2.56 -33.47
CA PHE A 485 3.18 2.64 -33.20
C PHE A 485 3.54 3.92 -32.46
N ILE A 486 4.69 3.91 -31.80
CA ILE A 486 5.24 5.12 -31.18
C ILE A 486 5.97 5.95 -32.24
N ALA A 487 5.55 7.21 -32.34
CA ALA A 487 6.16 8.17 -33.26
C ALA A 487 7.60 8.48 -32.86
N VAL A 488 8.50 8.36 -33.85
CA VAL A 488 9.91 8.67 -33.73
C VAL A 488 10.24 9.75 -34.77
N SER A 489 10.98 10.77 -34.37
CA SER A 489 11.51 11.79 -35.29
C SER A 489 13.00 11.53 -35.52
N LYS A 490 13.41 11.48 -36.79
CA LYS A 490 14.80 11.35 -37.19
C LYS A 490 15.23 12.67 -37.84
N LYS A 491 16.05 13.44 -37.15
CA LYS A 491 16.55 14.72 -37.65
C LYS A 491 18.07 14.75 -37.53
N ASP A 492 18.77 15.05 -38.61
CA ASP A 492 20.22 15.16 -38.69
C ASP A 492 21.00 13.91 -38.19
N GLY A 493 20.41 12.72 -38.35
CA GLY A 493 21.02 11.46 -37.91
C GLY A 493 20.84 11.18 -36.40
N GLU A 494 20.11 12.03 -35.70
CA GLU A 494 19.71 11.84 -34.32
C GLU A 494 18.24 11.40 -34.23
N ILE A 495 17.95 10.46 -33.33
CA ILE A 495 16.60 9.99 -33.05
C ILE A 495 16.07 10.65 -31.80
N SER A 496 14.85 11.21 -31.92
CA SER A 496 14.07 11.73 -30.83
C SER A 496 12.74 10.97 -30.71
N PHE A 497 12.46 10.45 -29.53
CA PHE A 497 11.18 9.78 -29.24
C PHE A 497 10.11 10.81 -28.95
N LEU A 498 9.10 10.93 -29.81
CA LEU A 498 8.00 11.88 -29.63
C LEU A 498 7.03 11.45 -28.55
N ARG A 499 7.14 10.20 -28.04
CA ARG A 499 6.26 9.62 -27.02
C ARG A 499 4.77 9.71 -27.37
N LYS A 500 4.45 9.81 -28.67
CA LYS A 500 3.08 9.83 -29.22
C LYS A 500 2.74 8.48 -29.85
N ILE A 501 1.61 7.92 -29.48
CA ILE A 501 1.02 6.73 -30.08
C ILE A 501 0.16 7.20 -31.26
N ILE A 502 0.42 6.65 -32.45
CA ILE A 502 -0.32 6.98 -33.67
C ILE A 502 -0.77 5.70 -34.39
N PRO A 503 -1.90 5.72 -35.13
CA PRO A 503 -2.36 4.58 -35.91
C PRO A 503 -1.37 4.18 -36.99
N GLY A 504 -1.23 2.87 -37.26
CA GLY A 504 -0.38 2.27 -38.29
C GLY A 504 0.67 1.30 -37.76
N GLY A 505 1.46 0.70 -38.64
CA GLY A 505 2.58 -0.17 -38.31
C GLY A 505 3.90 0.60 -38.44
N ALA A 506 4.90 0.28 -37.62
CA ALA A 506 6.27 0.76 -37.80
C ALA A 506 7.04 -0.24 -38.68
N ASP A 507 7.58 0.22 -39.79
CA ASP A 507 8.37 -0.60 -40.73
C ASP A 507 9.86 -0.66 -40.37
N GLU A 508 10.34 0.22 -39.48
CA GLU A 508 11.77 0.31 -39.12
C GLU A 508 12.03 -0.21 -37.69
N SER A 509 13.13 -0.95 -37.54
CA SER A 509 13.68 -1.29 -36.23
C SER A 509 14.67 -0.24 -35.76
N TYR A 510 14.51 0.29 -34.56
CA TYR A 510 15.36 1.35 -33.98
C TYR A 510 16.39 0.82 -32.98
N GLY A 511 16.62 -0.50 -32.90
CA GLY A 511 17.51 -1.10 -31.90
C GLY A 511 18.94 -0.59 -31.93
N ILE A 512 19.52 -0.43 -33.13
CA ILE A 512 20.90 0.08 -33.31
C ILE A 512 20.98 1.56 -32.94
N ASP A 513 19.96 2.33 -33.24
CA ASP A 513 19.90 3.75 -32.91
C ASP A 513 19.74 3.98 -31.38
N VAL A 514 18.96 3.13 -30.70
CA VAL A 514 18.89 3.12 -29.22
C VAL A 514 20.24 2.75 -28.62
N ALA A 515 20.97 1.78 -29.20
CA ALA A 515 22.31 1.43 -28.76
C ALA A 515 23.31 2.61 -28.91
N LYS A 516 23.14 3.42 -29.96
CA LYS A 516 23.90 4.67 -30.16
C LYS A 516 23.61 5.68 -29.02
N LEU A 517 22.34 5.90 -28.68
CA LEU A 517 21.93 6.78 -27.59
C LEU A 517 22.45 6.29 -26.22
N ALA A 518 22.57 4.97 -26.05
CA ALA A 518 23.15 4.37 -24.85
C ALA A 518 24.69 4.46 -24.77
N GLY A 519 25.35 5.01 -25.79
CA GLY A 519 26.80 5.20 -25.79
C GLY A 519 27.62 3.99 -26.26
N VAL A 520 26.99 3.04 -26.98
CA VAL A 520 27.74 1.92 -27.59
C VAL A 520 28.74 2.43 -28.62
N PRO A 521 30.03 1.96 -28.64
CA PRO A 521 31.06 2.44 -29.54
C PRO A 521 30.68 2.34 -31.02
N GLU A 522 31.01 3.37 -31.82
CA GLU A 522 30.63 3.47 -33.25
C GLU A 522 31.11 2.29 -34.10
N GLY A 523 32.27 1.70 -33.78
CA GLY A 523 32.75 0.50 -34.48
C GLY A 523 31.82 -0.70 -34.33
N VAL A 524 31.16 -0.85 -33.17
CA VAL A 524 30.13 -1.91 -32.92
C VAL A 524 28.85 -1.57 -33.69
N LEU A 525 28.45 -0.29 -33.68
CA LEU A 525 27.23 0.17 -34.35
C LEU A 525 27.31 0.02 -35.87
N SER A 526 28.47 0.40 -36.46
CA SER A 526 28.71 0.23 -37.89
C SER A 526 28.64 -1.24 -38.30
N ARG A 527 29.28 -2.11 -37.51
CA ARG A 527 29.25 -3.55 -37.79
C ARG A 527 27.84 -4.14 -37.61
N ALA A 528 27.10 -3.67 -36.61
CA ALA A 528 25.71 -4.08 -36.40
C ALA A 528 24.81 -3.69 -37.57
N ARG A 529 25.00 -2.49 -38.19
CA ARG A 529 24.26 -2.07 -39.38
C ARG A 529 24.58 -2.97 -40.60
N GLU A 530 25.88 -3.30 -40.82
CA GLU A 530 26.28 -4.21 -41.89
C GLU A 530 25.64 -5.60 -41.73
N ILE A 531 25.65 -6.14 -40.49
CA ILE A 531 25.03 -7.44 -40.21
C ILE A 531 23.52 -7.37 -40.37
N SER A 532 22.87 -6.30 -39.91
CA SER A 532 21.42 -6.12 -40.09
C SER A 532 21.02 -6.07 -41.55
N ALA A 533 21.76 -5.34 -42.40
CA ALA A 533 21.55 -5.29 -43.84
C ALA A 533 21.72 -6.70 -44.47
N PHE A 534 22.78 -7.42 -44.08
CA PHE A 534 23.00 -8.80 -44.58
C PHE A 534 21.87 -9.76 -44.19
N LEU A 535 21.33 -9.64 -42.97
CA LEU A 535 20.22 -10.46 -42.51
C LEU A 535 18.89 -10.11 -43.19
N SER A 536 18.70 -8.83 -43.57
CA SER A 536 17.51 -8.34 -44.28
C SER A 536 17.54 -8.80 -45.76
N ASP A 537 18.70 -8.81 -46.41
CA ASP A 537 18.85 -9.17 -47.81
C ASP A 537 18.82 -10.68 -48.06
N ASN A 538 19.22 -11.48 -47.07
CA ASN A 538 19.12 -12.92 -47.13
C ASN A 538 17.75 -13.36 -46.63
N ASP A 539 16.88 -13.74 -47.52
CA ASP A 539 15.49 -14.21 -47.43
C ASP A 539 15.12 -15.15 -46.24
N PHE A 540 15.80 -15.02 -45.08
CA PHE A 540 15.44 -15.74 -43.85
C PHE A 540 14.02 -15.40 -43.40
N MET A 541 13.49 -14.25 -43.80
CA MET A 541 12.12 -13.81 -43.48
C MET A 541 11.09 -14.24 -44.56
N GLN A 542 11.48 -14.47 -45.80
CA GLN A 542 10.53 -14.87 -46.86
C GLN A 542 10.14 -16.36 -46.83
N GLU A 543 11.05 -17.26 -46.41
CA GLU A 543 10.68 -18.65 -46.17
C GLU A 543 9.64 -18.83 -45.07
N ASN A 544 9.64 -17.91 -44.06
CA ASN A 544 8.71 -17.97 -42.95
C ASN A 544 7.35 -17.31 -43.22
N LYS A 545 7.24 -16.34 -44.12
CA LYS A 545 5.93 -15.81 -44.58
C LYS A 545 5.04 -16.87 -45.19
N ASN A 546 5.62 -17.89 -45.83
CA ASN A 546 4.89 -18.98 -46.43
C ASN A 546 4.38 -20.07 -45.44
N ILE A 547 4.95 -20.13 -44.23
CA ILE A 547 4.51 -21.09 -43.20
C ILE A 547 3.30 -20.55 -42.43
N VAL A 548 3.24 -19.25 -42.22
CA VAL A 548 2.12 -18.59 -41.52
C VAL A 548 0.89 -18.41 -42.43
N ALA A 549 1.09 -18.36 -43.75
CA ALA A 549 0.02 -18.20 -44.73
C ALA A 549 -0.79 -19.49 -45.01
N LYS A 550 -0.37 -20.66 -44.49
CA LYS A 550 -1.21 -21.85 -44.56
C LYS A 550 -2.29 -21.77 -43.49
N GLU A 551 -3.51 -21.50 -43.96
CA GLU A 551 -4.75 -21.54 -43.18
C GLU A 551 -4.86 -22.85 -42.38
N GLY A 552 -4.45 -22.83 -41.13
CA GLY A 552 -4.77 -23.83 -40.13
C GLY A 552 -5.86 -23.27 -39.24
N GLY A 553 -7.10 -23.27 -39.72
CA GLY A 553 -8.24 -23.00 -38.86
C GLY A 553 -8.27 -24.01 -37.71
N LEU A 554 -8.28 -23.54 -36.49
CA LEU A 554 -8.73 -24.35 -35.35
C LEU A 554 -10.20 -24.67 -35.57
N GLU A 555 -10.45 -25.87 -36.07
CA GLU A 555 -11.82 -26.43 -36.12
C GLU A 555 -12.33 -26.50 -34.66
N THR A 556 -13.53 -26.02 -34.50
CA THR A 556 -14.29 -26.10 -33.26
C THR A 556 -14.62 -27.55 -32.93
N ASP A 557 -13.92 -28.16 -32.00
CA ASP A 557 -14.38 -29.35 -31.30
C ASP A 557 -15.35 -28.95 -30.19
N ASP A 558 -16.61 -28.75 -30.59
CA ASP A 558 -17.74 -28.79 -29.66
C ASP A 558 -17.99 -30.26 -29.28
N ASN A 559 -17.38 -30.73 -28.21
CA ASN A 559 -17.82 -31.95 -27.55
C ASN A 559 -17.74 -31.81 -26.03
N SER A 560 -18.80 -31.25 -25.47
CA SER A 560 -19.15 -31.38 -24.07
C SER A 560 -19.57 -32.80 -23.75
N GLY A 561 -18.81 -33.56 -22.98
CA GLY A 561 -19.21 -34.88 -22.55
C GLY A 561 -18.27 -35.60 -21.61
N GLY A 562 -18.57 -35.53 -20.32
CA GLY A 562 -18.46 -36.66 -19.41
C GLY A 562 -17.07 -37.00 -18.83
N TYR A 563 -16.79 -36.51 -17.64
CA TYR A 563 -15.81 -37.15 -16.76
C TYR A 563 -16.28 -38.51 -16.25
N GLY A 564 -15.54 -39.58 -16.59
CA GLY A 564 -15.69 -40.92 -16.02
C GLY A 564 -14.35 -41.61 -15.88
N LYS A 565 -14.05 -41.99 -14.65
CA LYS A 565 -12.87 -42.70 -14.16
C LYS A 565 -12.50 -43.92 -14.99
N GLN A 566 -11.18 -44.22 -15.20
CA GLN A 566 -10.55 -45.42 -14.63
C GLN A 566 -9.06 -45.49 -15.03
N ALA A 567 -8.25 -45.83 -14.04
CA ALA A 567 -6.86 -46.26 -14.19
C ALA A 567 -6.82 -47.69 -14.71
N GLU A 568 -5.78 -48.03 -15.49
CA GLU A 568 -4.94 -49.23 -15.30
C GLU A 568 -3.94 -49.47 -16.44
N ASN A 569 -2.71 -49.65 -16.04
CA ASN A 569 -1.64 -50.52 -16.54
C ASN A 569 -1.50 -50.89 -18.05
N GLY A 570 -0.28 -50.69 -18.54
CA GLY A 570 0.16 -51.39 -19.75
C GLY A 570 1.54 -51.04 -20.30
N ALA A 571 2.55 -51.61 -19.66
CA ALA A 571 3.77 -52.20 -20.23
C ALA A 571 4.43 -51.66 -21.51
N PHE A 572 5.70 -51.31 -21.33
CA PHE A 572 6.77 -51.22 -22.34
C PHE A 572 6.78 -52.32 -23.39
N LYS A 573 6.97 -51.97 -24.67
CA LYS A 573 7.66 -52.81 -25.63
C LYS A 573 8.69 -52.00 -26.43
N LYS A 574 9.95 -52.44 -26.31
CA LYS A 574 11.08 -52.12 -27.18
C LYS A 574 10.80 -52.59 -28.62
N GLY A 575 11.15 -51.79 -29.58
CA GLY A 575 11.25 -52.17 -30.97
C GLY A 575 12.51 -51.54 -31.57
N GLU A 576 13.50 -52.39 -31.82
CA GLU A 576 14.69 -52.12 -32.62
C GLU A 576 14.31 -51.97 -34.09
N SER A 577 14.92 -51.08 -34.84
CA SER A 577 15.49 -51.43 -36.17
C SER A 577 16.09 -50.25 -36.94
N LYS A 578 17.37 -50.42 -37.25
CA LYS A 578 18.11 -50.27 -38.50
C LYS A 578 18.29 -48.90 -39.19
N ASN A 579 19.56 -48.55 -39.17
CA ASN A 579 20.46 -48.01 -40.19
C ASN A 579 19.87 -47.35 -41.44
N GLY A 580 20.24 -46.11 -41.65
CA GLY A 580 20.29 -45.41 -42.91
C GLY A 580 21.33 -44.30 -42.89
N GLU A 581 22.55 -44.59 -43.32
CA GLU A 581 23.64 -43.62 -43.50
C GLU A 581 23.27 -42.58 -44.56
N SER A 582 23.40 -41.29 -44.22
CA SER A 582 23.62 -40.26 -45.21
C SER A 582 24.60 -39.21 -44.67
N LYS A 583 25.73 -39.15 -45.35
CA LYS A 583 26.84 -38.21 -45.15
C LYS A 583 26.40 -36.75 -45.41
N ARG A 584 26.75 -35.86 -44.51
CA ARG A 584 27.08 -34.40 -44.60
C ARG A 584 26.88 -33.82 -43.21
N GLY A 585 27.83 -33.15 -42.62
CA GLY A 585 28.85 -32.22 -42.84
C GLY A 585 29.62 -31.90 -41.56
N THR A 586 30.89 -32.03 -41.66
CA THR A 586 31.92 -31.79 -40.66
C THR A 586 32.14 -30.29 -40.39
N SER A 587 31.20 -29.62 -39.75
CA SER A 587 31.46 -28.24 -39.27
C SER A 587 31.00 -27.98 -37.83
N GLY A 588 30.02 -28.74 -37.32
CA GLY A 588 29.49 -28.54 -35.95
C GLY A 588 30.38 -29.13 -34.86
N ALA A 589 31.16 -30.16 -35.15
CA ALA A 589 31.98 -30.86 -34.17
C ALA A 589 33.26 -30.08 -33.74
N LYS A 590 33.71 -29.11 -34.54
CA LYS A 590 34.84 -28.23 -34.16
C LYS A 590 34.39 -27.08 -33.28
N LEU A 591 33.15 -26.59 -33.38
CA LEU A 591 32.62 -25.52 -32.51
C LEU A 591 32.27 -26.06 -31.10
N LEU A 592 31.74 -27.29 -31.01
CA LEU A 592 31.45 -27.94 -29.73
C LEU A 592 32.71 -28.29 -28.93
N LYS A 593 33.83 -28.57 -29.60
CA LYS A 593 35.13 -28.80 -28.91
C LYS A 593 35.80 -27.50 -28.43
N SER A 594 35.47 -26.33 -28.99
CA SER A 594 35.98 -25.03 -28.50
C SER A 594 35.11 -24.47 -27.40
N LEU A 595 33.83 -24.80 -27.30
CA LEU A 595 32.95 -24.37 -26.20
C LEU A 595 33.14 -25.21 -24.93
N ASN A 596 33.52 -26.48 -25.02
CA ASN A 596 33.84 -27.29 -23.85
C ASN A 596 35.20 -26.97 -23.19
N LYS A 597 35.99 -26.04 -23.75
CA LYS A 597 37.25 -25.57 -23.15
C LYS A 597 37.11 -24.30 -22.30
N LEU A 598 35.90 -23.74 -22.17
CA LEU A 598 35.63 -22.51 -21.41
C LEU A 598 34.83 -22.72 -20.12
N GLU A 599 34.53 -23.94 -19.71
CA GLU A 599 33.87 -24.27 -18.43
C GLU A 599 34.76 -25.12 -17.51
N GLU A 600 36.02 -24.78 -17.32
CA GLU A 600 36.72 -25.14 -16.10
C GLU A 600 36.39 -24.05 -15.06
N LYS A 601 35.35 -24.31 -14.23
CA LYS A 601 35.16 -23.54 -12.99
C LYS A 601 36.46 -23.65 -12.20
N PRO A 602 37.06 -22.56 -11.72
CA PRO A 602 38.22 -22.62 -10.86
C PRO A 602 37.89 -23.51 -9.65
N ALA A 603 38.77 -24.48 -9.35
CA ALA A 603 38.57 -25.32 -8.16
C ALA A 603 38.48 -24.43 -6.93
N LEU A 604 37.45 -24.66 -6.13
CA LEU A 604 37.24 -23.91 -4.89
C LEU A 604 38.47 -24.06 -3.98
N THR A 605 38.88 -22.99 -3.35
CA THR A 605 39.91 -23.04 -2.31
C THR A 605 39.43 -23.87 -1.11
N LYS A 606 40.33 -24.40 -0.31
CA LYS A 606 39.96 -25.15 0.90
C LYS A 606 39.11 -24.35 1.86
N GLY A 607 39.30 -23.03 1.92
CA GLY A 607 38.48 -22.13 2.73
C GLY A 607 37.04 -21.99 2.18
N GLU A 608 36.86 -21.87 0.86
CA GLU A 608 35.56 -21.79 0.22
C GLU A 608 34.77 -23.09 0.34
N GLU A 609 35.43 -24.26 0.25
CA GLU A 609 34.77 -25.55 0.49
C GLU A 609 34.31 -25.70 1.94
N GLU A 610 35.05 -25.20 2.90
CA GLU A 610 34.70 -25.26 4.31
C GLU A 610 33.58 -24.30 4.69
N VAL A 611 33.56 -23.10 4.07
CA VAL A 611 32.46 -22.15 4.16
C VAL A 611 31.17 -22.76 3.62
N LEU A 612 31.21 -23.37 2.44
CA LEU A 612 30.02 -24.03 1.85
C LEU A 612 29.54 -25.21 2.70
N ARG A 613 30.44 -25.97 3.31
CA ARG A 613 30.10 -27.08 4.22
C ARG A 613 29.38 -26.57 5.47
N LYS A 614 29.89 -25.51 6.10
CA LYS A 614 29.30 -24.89 7.29
C LYS A 614 27.91 -24.29 6.94
N LEU A 615 27.79 -23.56 5.84
CA LEU A 615 26.51 -22.99 5.38
C LEU A 615 25.43 -24.05 5.14
N ARG A 616 25.77 -25.19 4.56
CA ARG A 616 24.83 -26.32 4.33
C ARG A 616 24.38 -27.01 5.63
N SER A 617 25.11 -26.88 6.72
CA SER A 617 24.75 -27.48 8.01
C SER A 617 23.85 -26.59 8.88
N ILE A 618 23.58 -25.35 8.45
CA ILE A 618 22.78 -24.38 9.19
C ILE A 618 21.30 -24.66 8.96
N ILE A 619 20.55 -24.71 10.03
CA ILE A 619 19.08 -24.73 10.02
C ILE A 619 18.63 -23.35 10.48
N PRO A 620 18.17 -22.45 9.56
CA PRO A 620 17.90 -21.05 9.88
C PRO A 620 16.87 -20.84 11.00
N GLU A 621 15.90 -21.75 11.12
CA GLU A 621 14.83 -21.64 12.12
C GLU A 621 15.31 -22.00 13.54
N LYS A 622 16.53 -22.53 13.71
CA LYS A 622 17.08 -22.96 15.00
C LYS A 622 18.24 -22.09 15.51
N ILE A 623 18.59 -21.05 14.76
CA ILE A 623 19.70 -20.15 15.08
C ILE A 623 19.18 -18.84 15.70
N SER A 624 19.73 -18.42 16.82
CA SER A 624 19.44 -17.10 17.39
C SER A 624 20.15 -15.97 16.62
N PRO A 625 19.65 -14.71 16.67
CA PRO A 625 20.31 -13.58 16.01
C PRO A 625 21.79 -13.38 16.44
N PHE A 626 22.11 -13.68 17.68
CA PHE A 626 23.47 -13.58 18.20
C PHE A 626 24.39 -14.67 17.64
N GLU A 627 23.92 -15.91 17.57
CA GLU A 627 24.66 -17.02 16.96
C GLU A 627 24.85 -16.82 15.46
N ALA A 628 23.86 -16.23 14.75
CA ALA A 628 23.99 -15.90 13.33
C ALA A 628 25.09 -14.84 13.09
N CYS A 629 25.20 -13.82 13.93
CA CYS A 629 26.28 -12.84 13.86
C CYS A 629 27.65 -13.49 14.12
N SER A 630 27.78 -14.32 15.12
CA SER A 630 29.04 -15.02 15.43
C SER A 630 29.47 -15.93 14.28
N LEU A 631 28.53 -16.63 13.68
CA LEU A 631 28.77 -17.51 12.53
C LEU A 631 29.23 -16.73 11.29
N LEU A 632 28.66 -15.54 11.04
CA LEU A 632 29.10 -14.67 9.94
C LEU A 632 30.55 -14.22 10.10
N PHE A 633 31.00 -13.95 11.33
CA PHE A 633 32.40 -13.62 11.60
C PHE A 633 33.33 -14.84 11.33
N GLU A 634 32.94 -16.03 11.79
CA GLU A 634 33.71 -17.26 11.51
C GLU A 634 33.81 -17.59 10.02
N LEU A 635 32.70 -17.43 9.26
CA LEU A 635 32.68 -17.67 7.81
C LEU A 635 33.58 -16.67 7.07
N LYS A 636 33.64 -15.41 7.55
CA LYS A 636 34.51 -14.40 6.99
C LYS A 636 35.98 -14.67 7.25
N GLU A 637 36.35 -15.19 8.44
CA GLU A 637 37.74 -15.58 8.75
C GLU A 637 38.22 -16.75 7.89
N LEU A 638 37.34 -17.68 7.52
CA LEU A 638 37.68 -18.81 6.64
C LEU A 638 37.91 -18.42 5.18
N LEU A 639 37.46 -17.23 4.77
CA LEU A 639 37.65 -16.69 3.42
C LEU A 639 38.88 -15.76 3.31
N GLN A 640 39.50 -15.38 4.43
CA GLN A 640 40.76 -14.63 4.47
C GLN A 640 41.98 -15.58 4.52
#